data_4a61889de22feec73fb7cf1cf8406c51
#
_entry.id   4a61889de22feec73fb7cf1cf8406c51
#
_cell.length_a   1.000
_cell.length_b   1.000
_cell.length_c   1.000
_cell.angle_alpha   90.00
_cell.angle_beta   90.00
_cell.angle_gamma   90.00
#
_symmetry.space_group_name_H-M   'P 1'
#
loop_
_entity.id
_entity.type
_entity.pdbx_description
1 polymer ?
#
loop_
_entity_poly.entity_id
_entity_poly.type
_entity_poly.pdbx_seq_one_letter_code
_entity_poly.pdbx_strand_id
1 'polypeptide(L)'
;MKFVKYFLILAVCCILLGAGSIYGLYRYIEPQLPDVATLKDVRLQIPMQIYSADGELIAQYGEKRRIPVTLDQIPPEMVKAFIATEDSRFYEHHGVDPVGIFRAASVALFSGHASQGASTITQQLARNFFLSPERTLMRKIKEVFLAIRIEQLLTKDEILELYLNKIYLGYRAYGVGAAAQVYFGKTVDQLTLNEMAVIAGLPKAPSTFNPLYSMDRAVARRNVVLSRMLDEGYITQQQFDQTRTEAINANYHAPEIAFSAPYLSEMVRQEMYNRYGESAYEDGYRIYTTITRKVQQAAQQAVRNNVLDYDMRHGYRGPANVLWKVGESAWDNNKITDTLKALPTYGPLLPAAVTSANPQEATAMLADGSTVVLSMEGVRWARPYRSDTQQGPTPRKVTDVLQTGQQIWVRQVDDAWWLAQVPEVNSALVSINPQNGAVMALVGXFDFNQSKFNRATQALRQVGSNIKPFLYTAAMDKGLTLASMLNDVPISRWDAGAGSDWQPKNSPPQYAGPIRLRQGLGQSKNVVMVRAMRAMGVDYAAEYLQRFGFPAQNIVHTESLALGSASFTPMQVARGYAVMANGGFLVDPWFISKIENDQGGVIFEAKPKVACPECDIPVIYGDTQKSNVLENNDVEDVAISREQQNVSVPMPQLEQANQALVAKTGAQEYAPHVINTPLAFLIKSALNTNIFGEPGWQGTGWRAGRDLQRHDIGGKTGTTNSSKDAWFSGYGPGVVTSVWIGFDDHRRNLGHTTASGAIKDQISGYEGGAKSAQPAWDAYMKAVLEGVPEQPLTPPPGIVTVNIDRSTGQLANGGNSREEYFIEGTQPTQQAVHEVGTTIIDNGEAQELF
;
A
#
# COMPACT_ATOMS: atom_id res chain seq x y z
N MET A 1 -65.18 28.05 54.07
CA MET A 1 -65.64 27.47 52.82
C MET A 1 -65.34 28.36 51.61
N LYS A 2 -65.62 29.68 51.67
CA LYS A 2 -65.36 30.54 50.51
C LYS A 2 -63.91 30.57 50.11
N PHE A 3 -62.97 30.51 51.06
CA PHE A 3 -61.54 30.58 50.79
C PHE A 3 -61.06 29.30 50.03
N VAL A 4 -61.55 28.14 50.44
CA VAL A 4 -61.21 26.89 49.80
C VAL A 4 -61.72 26.85 48.36
N LYS A 5 -62.91 27.38 48.13
CA LYS A 5 -63.52 27.44 46.80
C LYS A 5 -62.70 28.32 45.89
N TYR A 6 -62.24 29.49 46.32
CA TYR A 6 -61.47 30.38 45.52
C TYR A 6 -60.05 29.76 45.25
N PHE A 7 -59.45 29.07 46.23
CA PHE A 7 -58.20 28.37 46.06
C PHE A 7 -58.35 27.31 45.03
N LEU A 8 -59.42 26.50 45.05
CA LEU A 8 -59.62 25.46 44.05
C LEU A 8 -59.82 26.06 42.67
N ILE A 9 -60.54 27.16 42.55
CA ILE A 9 -60.72 27.82 41.26
C ILE A 9 -59.41 28.32 40.74
N LEU A 10 -58.62 28.92 41.60
CA LEU A 10 -57.27 29.41 41.20
C LEU A 10 -56.40 28.24 40.77
N ALA A 11 -56.47 27.14 41.50
CA ALA A 11 -55.69 25.95 41.16
C ALA A 11 -56.13 25.41 39.81
N VAL A 12 -57.42 25.32 39.53
CA VAL A 12 -57.91 24.86 38.24
C VAL A 12 -57.51 25.83 37.14
N CYS A 13 -57.59 27.11 37.37
CA CYS A 13 -57.15 28.10 36.37
C CYS A 13 -55.69 27.99 36.07
N CYS A 14 -54.82 27.76 37.06
CA CYS A 14 -53.41 27.61 36.89
C CYS A 14 -53.10 26.33 36.08
N ILE A 15 -53.84 25.26 36.39
CA ILE A 15 -53.68 24.00 35.64
C ILE A 15 -54.11 24.20 34.20
N LEU A 16 -55.21 24.87 33.94
CA LEU A 16 -55.65 25.11 32.56
C LEU A 16 -54.69 26.00 31.81
N LEU A 17 -54.16 27.02 32.48
CA LEU A 17 -53.18 27.92 31.86
C LEU A 17 -51.91 27.18 31.55
N GLY A 18 -51.48 26.33 32.48
CA GLY A 18 -50.31 25.53 32.24
C GLY A 18 -50.49 24.53 31.07
N ALA A 19 -51.64 23.86 31.04
CA ALA A 19 -51.92 22.92 29.95
C ALA A 19 -52.03 23.65 28.61
N GLY A 20 -52.67 24.85 28.63
CA GLY A 20 -52.73 25.62 27.39
C GLY A 20 -51.37 26.11 26.92
N SER A 21 -50.47 26.46 27.85
CA SER A 21 -49.16 26.91 27.54
C SER A 21 -48.33 25.76 26.92
N ILE A 22 -48.47 24.58 27.50
CA ILE A 22 -47.76 23.41 26.98
C ILE A 22 -48.27 23.06 25.58
N TYR A 23 -49.59 23.10 25.39
CA TYR A 23 -50.17 22.83 24.09
C TYR A 23 -49.72 23.85 23.04
N GLY A 24 -49.71 25.11 23.42
CA GLY A 24 -49.24 26.15 22.51
C GLY A 24 -47.81 25.98 22.15
N LEU A 25 -46.97 25.64 23.13
CA LEU A 25 -45.54 25.38 22.88
C LEU A 25 -45.38 24.18 21.96
N TYR A 26 -46.18 23.15 22.19
CA TYR A 26 -46.10 21.97 21.31
C TYR A 26 -46.47 22.32 19.87
N ARG A 27 -47.53 23.11 19.69
CA ARG A 27 -47.97 23.50 18.34
C ARG A 27 -46.91 24.39 17.67
N TYR A 28 -46.19 25.18 18.45
CA TYR A 28 -45.12 26.03 17.90
C TYR A 28 -43.94 25.19 17.49
N ILE A 29 -43.59 24.17 18.25
CA ILE A 29 -42.38 23.38 18.03
C ILE A 29 -42.64 22.24 17.05
N GLU A 30 -43.84 21.73 16.94
CA GLU A 30 -44.17 20.55 16.14
C GLU A 30 -43.62 20.62 14.70
N PRO A 31 -43.80 21.75 13.98
CA PRO A 31 -43.25 21.79 12.61
C PRO A 31 -41.71 21.72 12.53
N GLN A 32 -41.05 22.02 13.64
CA GLN A 32 -39.59 21.98 13.70
C GLN A 32 -39.05 20.61 14.09
N LEU A 33 -39.89 19.68 14.51
CA LEU A 33 -39.47 18.38 14.98
C LEU A 33 -39.16 17.46 13.79
N PRO A 34 -38.05 16.71 13.84
CA PRO A 34 -37.81 15.71 12.81
C PRO A 34 -38.82 14.60 12.81
N ASP A 35 -38.94 13.89 11.69
CA ASP A 35 -39.83 12.76 11.56
C ASP A 35 -39.17 11.55 12.23
N VAL A 36 -39.75 11.09 13.32
CA VAL A 36 -39.17 9.95 14.05
C VAL A 36 -39.47 8.61 13.39
N ALA A 37 -40.33 8.58 12.37
CA ALA A 37 -40.64 7.31 11.70
C ALA A 37 -39.38 6.69 11.07
N THR A 38 -38.39 7.50 10.77
CA THR A 38 -37.12 6.99 10.22
C THR A 38 -36.42 6.06 11.17
N LEU A 39 -36.72 6.14 12.47
CA LEU A 39 -36.08 5.23 13.44
C LEU A 39 -36.39 3.76 13.19
N LYS A 40 -37.53 3.45 12.61
CA LYS A 40 -37.87 2.05 12.32
C LYS A 40 -36.98 1.45 11.24
N ASP A 41 -36.45 2.30 10.37
CA ASP A 41 -35.61 1.87 9.27
C ASP A 41 -34.17 2.35 9.41
N VAL A 42 -33.80 2.76 10.63
CA VAL A 42 -32.43 3.26 10.85
C VAL A 42 -31.43 2.15 10.63
N ARG A 43 -30.44 2.47 9.81
CA ARG A 43 -29.28 1.62 9.65
C ARG A 43 -28.12 2.27 10.41
N LEU A 44 -27.54 1.48 11.30
CA LEU A 44 -26.37 1.97 12.03
C LEU A 44 -25.18 2.06 11.09
N GLN A 45 -24.39 3.10 11.28
CA GLN A 45 -23.20 3.26 10.47
C GLN A 45 -22.16 2.22 10.87
N ILE A 46 -21.71 1.42 9.91
CA ILE A 46 -20.72 0.39 10.12
C ILE A 46 -19.52 0.72 9.23
N PRO A 47 -18.30 0.72 9.77
CA PRO A 47 -17.16 1.10 8.97
C PRO A 47 -16.85 0.09 7.88
N MET A 48 -16.13 0.56 6.85
CA MET A 48 -15.60 -0.28 5.78
C MET A 48 -14.45 -1.11 6.32
N GLN A 49 -14.44 -2.39 6.02
CA GLN A 49 -13.35 -3.29 6.42
C GLN A 49 -12.70 -3.88 5.18
N ILE A 50 -11.37 -3.87 5.16
CA ILE A 50 -10.60 -4.36 4.03
C ILE A 50 -9.78 -5.55 4.50
N TYR A 51 -9.87 -6.65 3.75
CA TYR A 51 -9.24 -7.92 4.10
C TYR A 51 -8.26 -8.36 3.05
N SER A 52 -7.24 -9.11 3.50
CA SER A 52 -6.35 -9.82 2.59
C SER A 52 -7.09 -10.97 1.91
N ALA A 53 -6.43 -11.58 0.92
CA ALA A 53 -7.01 -12.72 0.21
C ALA A 53 -7.27 -13.90 1.14
N ASP A 54 -6.44 -14.04 2.18
CA ASP A 54 -6.60 -15.12 3.16
C ASP A 54 -7.44 -14.69 4.37
N GLY A 55 -8.18 -13.60 4.26
CA GLY A 55 -9.20 -13.24 5.24
C GLY A 55 -8.74 -12.47 6.46
N GLU A 56 -7.55 -11.92 6.44
CA GLU A 56 -7.05 -11.13 7.57
C GLU A 56 -7.39 -9.66 7.38
N LEU A 57 -7.78 -9.00 8.45
CA LEU A 57 -8.14 -7.58 8.38
C LEU A 57 -6.87 -6.73 8.21
N ILE A 58 -6.86 -5.88 7.18
CA ILE A 58 -5.71 -5.03 6.90
C ILE A 58 -5.99 -3.54 7.07
N ALA A 59 -7.26 -3.13 7.04
CA ALA A 59 -7.60 -1.72 7.25
C ALA A 59 -9.07 -1.59 7.57
N GLN A 60 -9.41 -0.49 8.21
CA GLN A 60 -10.79 -0.14 8.53
C GLN A 60 -10.94 1.36 8.36
N TYR A 61 -11.98 1.78 7.67
CA TYR A 61 -12.25 3.19 7.41
C TYR A 61 -13.67 3.54 7.84
N GLY A 62 -13.80 4.63 8.54
CA GLY A 62 -15.05 5.12 9.09
C GLY A 62 -14.75 5.84 10.38
N GLU A 63 -15.47 6.92 10.63
CA GLU A 63 -15.17 7.73 11.80
C GLU A 63 -15.59 7.08 13.11
N LYS A 64 -16.63 6.26 13.08
CA LYS A 64 -17.23 5.70 14.28
C LYS A 64 -16.98 4.22 14.35
N ARG A 65 -16.55 3.75 15.51
CA ARG A 65 -16.44 2.32 15.75
C ARG A 65 -17.79 1.83 16.27
N ARG A 66 -18.38 0.89 15.56
CA ARG A 66 -19.66 0.35 15.95
C ARG A 66 -19.71 -1.13 15.61
N ILE A 67 -20.06 -1.94 16.61
CA ILE A 67 -20.25 -3.38 16.45
C ILE A 67 -21.71 -3.64 16.85
N PRO A 68 -22.60 -3.74 15.88
CA PRO A 68 -24.02 -3.89 16.21
C PRO A 68 -24.30 -5.19 16.95
N VAL A 69 -25.16 -5.12 17.96
CA VAL A 69 -25.61 -6.28 18.69
C VAL A 69 -27.10 -6.19 18.86
N THR A 70 -27.79 -7.34 18.76
CA THR A 70 -29.21 -7.40 19.05
C THR A 70 -29.40 -7.46 20.56
N LEU A 71 -30.59 -7.10 21.02
CA LEU A 71 -30.85 -7.06 22.46
C LEU A 71 -30.65 -8.42 23.13
N ASP A 72 -31.01 -9.51 22.44
CA ASP A 72 -30.81 -10.84 23.01
C ASP A 72 -29.34 -11.27 23.03
N GLN A 73 -28.46 -10.61 22.28
CA GLN A 73 -27.04 -10.88 22.37
C GLN A 73 -26.38 -10.16 23.55
N ILE A 74 -27.03 -9.16 24.09
CA ILE A 74 -26.49 -8.38 25.21
C ILE A 74 -26.84 -9.09 26.50
N PRO A 75 -25.88 -9.34 27.41
CA PRO A 75 -26.21 -10.00 28.67
C PRO A 75 -27.29 -9.25 29.45
N PRO A 76 -28.25 -9.95 30.04
CA PRO A 76 -29.26 -9.26 30.83
C PRO A 76 -28.69 -8.39 31.94
N GLU A 77 -27.59 -8.79 32.55
CA GLU A 77 -26.95 -8.00 33.59
C GLU A 77 -26.50 -6.64 33.08
N MET A 78 -26.01 -6.60 31.84
CA MET A 78 -25.58 -5.33 31.25
C MET A 78 -26.78 -4.42 30.98
N VAL A 79 -27.85 -4.98 30.45
CA VAL A 79 -29.07 -4.21 30.24
C VAL A 79 -29.55 -3.62 31.58
N LYS A 80 -29.54 -4.45 32.64
CA LYS A 80 -29.93 -4.02 33.97
C LYS A 80 -28.99 -2.92 34.50
N ALA A 81 -27.72 -3.02 34.24
CA ALA A 81 -26.78 -1.99 34.66
C ALA A 81 -27.10 -0.64 34.05
N PHE A 82 -27.39 -0.60 32.75
CA PHE A 82 -27.78 0.63 32.10
C PHE A 82 -29.10 1.18 32.62
N ILE A 83 -30.10 0.32 32.80
CA ILE A 83 -31.39 0.74 33.30
C ILE A 83 -31.26 1.29 34.72
N ALA A 84 -30.56 0.56 35.60
CA ALA A 84 -30.40 1.00 37.00
C ALA A 84 -29.67 2.36 37.08
N THR A 85 -28.75 2.60 36.15
CA THR A 85 -27.90 3.78 36.21
C THR A 85 -28.53 4.98 35.51
N GLU A 86 -29.06 4.75 34.33
CA GLU A 86 -29.54 5.86 33.49
C GLU A 86 -31.04 6.15 33.62
N ASP A 87 -31.86 5.13 33.91
CA ASP A 87 -33.30 5.29 33.82
C ASP A 87 -33.96 4.11 34.53
N SER A 88 -34.03 4.15 35.85
CA SER A 88 -34.46 2.99 36.63
C SER A 88 -35.95 2.66 36.38
N ARG A 89 -36.72 3.60 35.90
CA ARG A 89 -38.14 3.39 35.61
C ARG A 89 -38.40 3.28 34.11
N PHE A 90 -37.41 2.85 33.35
CA PHE A 90 -37.49 2.83 31.87
C PHE A 90 -38.74 2.09 31.39
N TYR A 91 -39.08 0.96 31.98
CA TYR A 91 -40.22 0.18 31.51
C TYR A 91 -41.54 0.74 32.00
N GLU A 92 -41.55 1.76 32.87
CA GLU A 92 -42.75 2.31 33.44
C GLU A 92 -43.21 3.63 32.81
N HIS A 93 -42.27 4.50 32.43
CA HIS A 93 -42.63 5.80 31.90
C HIS A 93 -42.89 5.74 30.39
N HIS A 94 -43.31 6.87 29.81
CA HIS A 94 -43.65 6.99 28.40
C HIS A 94 -42.78 8.02 27.70
N GLY A 95 -41.46 8.00 27.94
CA GLY A 95 -40.49 8.88 27.32
C GLY A 95 -39.93 9.93 28.25
N VAL A 96 -40.74 10.40 29.19
CA VAL A 96 -40.33 11.32 30.24
C VAL A 96 -40.75 10.70 31.56
N ASP A 97 -39.93 10.82 32.57
CA ASP A 97 -40.20 10.24 33.87
C ASP A 97 -40.55 11.34 34.88
N PRO A 98 -41.82 11.61 35.09
CA PRO A 98 -42.20 12.65 36.04
C PRO A 98 -41.74 12.39 37.47
N VAL A 99 -41.74 11.11 37.88
CA VAL A 99 -41.29 10.72 39.23
C VAL A 99 -39.78 11.02 39.34
N GLY A 100 -39.02 10.70 38.31
CA GLY A 100 -37.59 10.97 38.29
C GLY A 100 -37.29 12.47 38.34
N ILE A 101 -38.07 13.27 37.60
CA ILE A 101 -37.92 14.72 37.60
C ILE A 101 -38.20 15.28 38.99
N PHE A 102 -39.27 14.80 39.63
CA PHE A 102 -39.59 15.23 40.98
C PHE A 102 -38.51 14.86 41.97
N ARG A 103 -37.99 13.63 41.86
CA ARG A 103 -36.88 13.17 42.72
C ARG A 103 -35.65 14.03 42.54
N ALA A 104 -35.25 14.30 41.30
CA ALA A 104 -34.08 15.12 41.02
C ALA A 104 -34.27 16.54 41.53
N ALA A 105 -35.43 17.11 41.37
CA ALA A 105 -35.72 18.46 41.87
C ALA A 105 -35.68 18.49 43.40
N SER A 106 -36.19 17.46 44.07
CA SER A 106 -36.14 17.40 45.53
C SER A 106 -34.70 17.31 46.02
N VAL A 107 -33.90 16.46 45.39
CA VAL A 107 -32.49 16.35 45.78
C VAL A 107 -31.76 17.66 45.59
N ALA A 108 -32.00 18.35 44.48
CA ALA A 108 -31.38 19.64 44.24
C ALA A 108 -31.83 20.69 45.28
N LEU A 109 -33.06 20.68 45.63
CA LEU A 109 -33.63 21.63 46.57
C LEU A 109 -33.07 21.42 48.01
N PHE A 110 -32.99 20.18 48.43
CA PHE A 110 -32.59 19.87 49.81
C PHE A 110 -31.06 19.78 49.97
N SER A 111 -30.33 19.39 48.93
CA SER A 111 -28.87 19.28 49.02
C SER A 111 -28.15 20.50 48.49
N GLY A 112 -28.81 21.34 47.72
CA GLY A 112 -28.20 22.45 47.07
C GLY A 112 -27.37 22.08 45.86
N HIS A 113 -27.38 20.82 45.45
CA HIS A 113 -26.62 20.34 44.32
C HIS A 113 -27.51 19.52 43.40
N ALA A 114 -27.39 19.75 42.12
CA ALA A 114 -28.08 18.91 41.10
C ALA A 114 -27.23 17.66 40.89
N SER A 115 -27.40 16.66 41.70
CA SER A 115 -26.59 15.46 41.70
C SER A 115 -27.18 14.30 40.89
N GLN A 116 -28.45 14.40 40.53
CA GLN A 116 -29.09 13.34 39.73
C GLN A 116 -29.64 13.89 38.45
N GLY A 117 -29.43 13.15 37.38
CA GLY A 117 -30.02 13.47 36.10
C GLY A 117 -31.46 12.98 36.03
N ALA A 118 -32.27 13.70 35.30
CA ALA A 118 -33.67 13.33 35.11
C ALA A 118 -33.98 12.91 33.67
N SER A 119 -33.01 12.90 32.79
CA SER A 119 -33.20 12.49 31.41
C SER A 119 -33.36 11.00 31.30
N THR A 120 -34.32 10.57 30.53
CA THR A 120 -34.56 9.14 30.32
C THR A 120 -33.69 8.59 29.19
N ILE A 121 -33.66 7.28 29.08
CA ILE A 121 -32.98 6.62 27.96
C ILE A 121 -33.58 7.09 26.63
N THR A 122 -34.91 7.21 26.57
CA THR A 122 -35.58 7.66 25.35
C THR A 122 -35.21 9.09 25.01
N GLN A 123 -35.07 9.96 26.02
CA GLN A 123 -34.60 11.33 25.78
C GLN A 123 -33.19 11.36 25.25
N GLN A 124 -32.31 10.52 25.78
CA GLN A 124 -30.96 10.43 25.28
C GLN A 124 -30.93 9.95 23.84
N LEU A 125 -31.78 8.97 23.50
CA LEU A 125 -31.88 8.49 22.14
C LEU A 125 -32.34 9.61 21.19
N ALA A 126 -33.34 10.39 21.62
CA ALA A 126 -33.84 11.52 20.82
C ALA A 126 -32.71 12.53 20.55
N ARG A 127 -31.97 12.85 21.59
CA ARG A 127 -30.85 13.79 21.48
C ARG A 127 -29.79 13.30 20.52
N ASN A 128 -29.43 12.02 20.62
CA ASN A 128 -28.34 11.46 19.81
C ASN A 128 -28.72 11.33 18.34
N PHE A 129 -29.98 11.07 18.02
CA PHE A 129 -30.39 10.85 16.63
C PHE A 129 -30.83 12.12 15.92
N PHE A 130 -31.45 13.07 16.63
CA PHE A 130 -32.20 14.11 15.94
C PHE A 130 -31.79 15.54 16.27
N LEU A 131 -31.01 15.77 17.31
CA LEU A 131 -30.80 17.11 17.80
C LEU A 131 -29.32 17.51 17.74
N SER A 132 -29.11 18.85 17.70
CA SER A 132 -27.73 19.37 17.69
C SER A 132 -27.11 19.21 19.07
N PRO A 133 -25.80 19.27 19.16
CA PRO A 133 -25.11 19.15 20.46
C PRO A 133 -25.29 20.37 21.36
N GLU A 134 -25.85 21.47 20.87
CA GLU A 134 -26.01 22.66 21.64
C GLU A 134 -26.92 22.44 22.85
N ARG A 135 -26.53 22.97 24.00
CA ARG A 135 -27.28 22.81 25.21
C ARG A 135 -28.15 24.05 25.43
N THR A 136 -29.33 24.04 24.83
CA THR A 136 -30.27 25.14 24.96
C THR A 136 -31.57 24.62 25.56
N LEU A 137 -32.35 25.54 26.11
CA LEU A 137 -33.65 25.19 26.65
C LEU A 137 -34.54 24.69 25.53
N MET A 138 -34.51 25.32 24.38
CA MET A 138 -35.31 24.91 23.23
C MET A 138 -34.99 23.48 22.81
N ARG A 139 -33.67 23.12 22.79
CA ARG A 139 -33.28 21.76 22.47
C ARG A 139 -33.84 20.77 23.49
N LYS A 140 -33.82 21.13 24.77
CA LYS A 140 -34.35 20.25 25.82
C LYS A 140 -35.86 20.04 25.65
N ILE A 141 -36.59 21.08 25.29
CA ILE A 141 -38.03 20.98 25.04
C ILE A 141 -38.30 20.07 23.84
N LYS A 142 -37.52 20.25 22.77
CA LYS A 142 -37.63 19.37 21.60
C LYS A 142 -37.31 17.93 21.95
N GLU A 143 -36.29 17.72 22.79
CA GLU A 143 -35.93 16.39 23.25
C GLU A 143 -37.09 15.71 23.96
N VAL A 144 -37.81 16.42 24.82
CA VAL A 144 -38.97 15.87 25.55
C VAL A 144 -40.04 15.44 24.57
N PHE A 145 -40.40 16.31 23.64
CA PHE A 145 -41.48 15.97 22.69
C PHE A 145 -41.06 14.83 21.77
N LEU A 146 -39.82 14.80 21.33
CA LEU A 146 -39.33 13.70 20.50
C LEU A 146 -39.35 12.38 21.27
N ALA A 147 -38.98 12.42 22.55
CA ALA A 147 -38.97 11.20 23.36
C ALA A 147 -40.39 10.61 23.45
N ILE A 148 -41.38 11.48 23.64
CA ILE A 148 -42.76 11.01 23.68
C ILE A 148 -43.18 10.39 22.35
N ARG A 149 -42.80 11.02 21.24
CA ARG A 149 -43.08 10.47 19.92
C ARG A 149 -42.41 9.12 19.68
N ILE A 150 -41.14 9.01 20.10
CA ILE A 150 -40.41 7.74 19.95
C ILE A 150 -41.10 6.62 20.70
N GLU A 151 -41.58 6.91 21.92
CA GLU A 151 -42.29 5.91 22.71
C GLU A 151 -43.61 5.48 22.08
N GLN A 152 -44.24 6.39 21.33
CA GLN A 152 -45.46 6.03 20.62
C GLN A 152 -45.17 5.17 19.39
N LEU A 153 -43.99 5.28 18.80
CA LEU A 153 -43.65 4.59 17.57
C LEU A 153 -42.96 3.24 17.81
N LEU A 154 -42.10 3.15 18.80
CA LEU A 154 -41.27 1.97 19.04
C LEU A 154 -41.61 1.33 20.38
N THR A 155 -41.38 0.01 20.45
CA THR A 155 -41.52 -0.68 21.73
C THR A 155 -40.32 -0.34 22.63
N LYS A 156 -40.48 -0.61 23.93
CA LYS A 156 -39.40 -0.39 24.88
C LYS A 156 -38.15 -1.16 24.49
N ASP A 157 -38.30 -2.41 24.06
CA ASP A 157 -37.16 -3.22 23.67
C ASP A 157 -36.48 -2.65 22.41
N GLU A 158 -37.25 -2.15 21.46
CA GLU A 158 -36.66 -1.52 20.26
C GLU A 158 -35.89 -0.27 20.63
N ILE A 159 -36.42 0.54 21.55
CA ILE A 159 -35.75 1.75 22.01
C ILE A 159 -34.45 1.40 22.70
N LEU A 160 -34.47 0.39 23.55
CA LEU A 160 -33.31 -0.03 24.30
C LEU A 160 -32.20 -0.58 23.38
N GLU A 161 -32.58 -1.39 22.41
CA GLU A 161 -31.63 -1.92 21.45
C GLU A 161 -30.96 -0.78 20.65
N LEU A 162 -31.76 0.19 20.19
CA LEU A 162 -31.17 1.34 19.47
C LEU A 162 -30.25 2.14 20.37
N TYR A 163 -30.69 2.38 21.62
CA TYR A 163 -29.88 3.15 22.56
C TYR A 163 -28.54 2.47 22.82
N LEU A 164 -28.54 1.15 23.09
CA LEU A 164 -27.34 0.43 23.43
C LEU A 164 -26.39 0.28 22.23
N ASN A 165 -26.89 0.42 21.03
CA ASN A 165 -26.04 0.41 19.83
C ASN A 165 -25.60 1.80 19.39
N LYS A 166 -26.22 2.86 19.91
CA LYS A 166 -25.96 4.21 19.42
C LYS A 166 -25.12 5.06 20.36
N ILE A 167 -25.22 4.83 21.65
CA ILE A 167 -24.66 5.73 22.66
C ILE A 167 -23.14 5.84 22.54
N TYR A 168 -22.62 7.08 22.68
CA TYR A 168 -21.19 7.32 22.64
C TYR A 168 -20.56 6.95 23.99
N LEU A 169 -19.53 6.12 23.98
CA LEU A 169 -18.92 5.57 25.18
C LEU A 169 -17.43 5.87 25.27
N GLY A 170 -16.94 6.86 24.51
CA GLY A 170 -15.56 7.27 24.57
C GLY A 170 -14.68 6.56 23.57
N TYR A 171 -13.54 7.14 23.25
CA TYR A 171 -12.53 6.58 22.33
C TYR A 171 -13.18 6.10 21.02
N ARG A 172 -14.07 6.93 20.47
CA ARG A 172 -14.79 6.67 19.22
C ARG A 172 -15.71 5.44 19.28
N ALA A 173 -15.91 4.86 20.47
CA ALA A 173 -16.77 3.69 20.59
C ALA A 173 -18.23 4.14 20.71
N TYR A 174 -19.04 3.70 19.76
CA TYR A 174 -20.47 3.95 19.75
C TYR A 174 -21.17 2.62 19.95
N GLY A 175 -21.93 2.52 21.04
CA GLY A 175 -22.64 1.32 21.41
C GLY A 175 -21.81 0.36 22.25
N VAL A 176 -22.51 -0.55 22.90
CA VAL A 176 -21.87 -1.45 23.87
C VAL A 176 -20.97 -2.48 23.22
N GLY A 177 -21.28 -2.89 21.98
CA GLY A 177 -20.42 -3.84 21.29
C GLY A 177 -19.04 -3.27 21.05
N ALA A 178 -19.01 -2.02 20.56
CA ALA A 178 -17.72 -1.37 20.31
C ALA A 178 -16.99 -1.08 21.62
N ALA A 179 -17.71 -0.67 22.68
CA ALA A 179 -17.08 -0.38 23.95
C ALA A 179 -16.44 -1.63 24.56
N ALA A 180 -17.11 -2.77 24.45
CA ALA A 180 -16.52 -4.04 24.94
C ALA A 180 -15.21 -4.33 24.24
N GLN A 181 -15.15 -4.11 22.94
CA GLN A 181 -13.94 -4.34 22.18
C GLN A 181 -12.86 -3.32 22.54
N VAL A 182 -13.21 -2.04 22.57
CA VAL A 182 -12.22 -0.98 22.77
C VAL A 182 -11.58 -1.06 24.15
N TYR A 183 -12.37 -1.31 25.18
CA TYR A 183 -11.84 -1.26 26.55
C TYR A 183 -11.34 -2.58 27.04
N PHE A 184 -11.93 -3.69 26.63
CA PHE A 184 -11.62 -4.99 27.20
C PHE A 184 -11.23 -6.04 26.17
N GLY A 185 -11.29 -5.74 24.89
CA GLY A 185 -10.93 -6.71 23.86
C GLY A 185 -11.84 -7.91 23.81
N LYS A 186 -13.12 -7.73 24.17
CA LYS A 186 -14.08 -8.83 24.31
C LYS A 186 -15.35 -8.52 23.52
N THR A 187 -16.11 -9.58 23.24
CA THR A 187 -17.48 -9.40 22.80
C THR A 187 -18.36 -9.21 24.05
N VAL A 188 -19.57 -8.67 23.87
CA VAL A 188 -20.39 -8.34 25.03
C VAL A 188 -20.75 -9.54 25.89
N ASP A 189 -20.89 -10.72 25.29
CA ASP A 189 -21.21 -11.94 26.05
C ASP A 189 -20.07 -12.44 26.92
N GLN A 190 -18.87 -11.93 26.72
CA GLN A 190 -17.71 -12.31 27.49
C GLN A 190 -17.40 -11.38 28.66
N LEU A 191 -18.17 -10.29 28.79
CA LEU A 191 -17.91 -9.31 29.84
C LEU A 191 -18.27 -9.82 31.22
N THR A 192 -17.46 -9.45 32.22
CA THR A 192 -17.78 -9.70 33.62
C THR A 192 -18.70 -8.60 34.16
N LEU A 193 -19.27 -8.83 35.35
CA LEU A 193 -20.10 -7.81 35.99
C LEU A 193 -19.32 -6.50 36.19
N ASN A 194 -18.05 -6.63 36.62
CA ASN A 194 -17.16 -5.48 36.78
C ASN A 194 -17.09 -4.67 35.48
N GLU A 195 -16.81 -5.38 34.38
CA GLU A 195 -16.66 -4.71 33.08
C GLU A 195 -17.96 -4.10 32.58
N MET A 196 -19.08 -4.81 32.79
CA MET A 196 -20.40 -4.27 32.40
C MET A 196 -20.70 -2.97 33.14
N ALA A 197 -20.38 -2.93 34.43
CA ALA A 197 -20.64 -1.76 35.25
C ALA A 197 -19.76 -0.58 34.85
N VAL A 198 -18.52 -0.85 34.45
CA VAL A 198 -17.65 0.21 33.92
C VAL A 198 -18.29 0.85 32.68
N ILE A 199 -18.72 0.02 31.76
CA ILE A 199 -19.32 0.53 30.51
C ILE A 199 -20.63 1.27 30.78
N ALA A 200 -21.47 0.72 31.65
CA ALA A 200 -22.74 1.36 31.95
C ALA A 200 -22.59 2.73 32.65
N GLY A 201 -21.45 2.97 33.25
CA GLY A 201 -21.16 4.27 33.86
C GLY A 201 -20.68 5.34 32.92
N LEU A 202 -20.39 5.01 31.67
CA LEU A 202 -19.77 5.94 30.74
C LEU A 202 -20.74 6.97 30.14
N PRO A 203 -22.03 6.68 29.88
CA PRO A 203 -22.86 7.63 29.16
C PRO A 203 -22.92 9.03 29.78
N LYS A 204 -22.86 9.13 31.08
CA LYS A 204 -22.98 10.43 31.76
C LYS A 204 -21.82 11.36 31.35
N ALA A 205 -20.60 10.84 31.27
CA ALA A 205 -19.45 11.63 30.85
C ALA A 205 -18.37 10.68 30.33
N PRO A 206 -18.44 10.29 29.07
CA PRO A 206 -17.55 9.24 28.56
C PRO A 206 -16.05 9.57 28.62
N SER A 207 -15.71 10.86 28.60
CA SER A 207 -14.31 11.24 28.72
C SER A 207 -13.85 11.28 30.17
N THR A 208 -14.77 11.66 31.07
CA THR A 208 -14.41 11.84 32.49
C THR A 208 -14.28 10.50 33.21
N PHE A 209 -15.22 9.58 32.98
CA PHE A 209 -15.31 8.33 33.71
C PHE A 209 -14.61 7.17 33.00
N ASN A 210 -13.78 7.52 32.03
CA ASN A 210 -13.11 6.54 31.20
C ASN A 210 -11.89 5.97 31.92
N PRO A 211 -11.79 4.63 32.02
CA PRO A 211 -10.64 4.04 32.75
C PRO A 211 -9.31 4.27 32.05
N LEU A 212 -9.33 4.58 30.77
CA LEU A 212 -8.07 4.86 30.06
C LEU A 212 -7.61 6.29 30.31
N TYR A 213 -8.50 7.14 30.83
CA TYR A 213 -8.15 8.52 31.16
C TYR A 213 -7.90 8.69 32.66
N SER A 214 -8.79 8.15 33.48
CA SER A 214 -8.64 8.26 34.92
C SER A 214 -9.19 6.99 35.60
N MET A 215 -8.27 6.18 36.10
CA MET A 215 -8.68 4.96 36.79
C MET A 215 -9.49 5.23 38.04
N ASP A 216 -9.10 6.28 38.81
CA ASP A 216 -9.80 6.61 40.05
C ASP A 216 -11.25 7.00 39.79
N ARG A 217 -11.49 7.79 38.76
CA ARG A 217 -12.86 8.21 38.43
C ARG A 217 -13.66 7.04 37.87
N ALA A 218 -13.01 6.15 37.13
CA ALA A 218 -13.68 5.00 36.58
C ALA A 218 -14.13 4.04 37.70
N VAL A 219 -13.27 3.82 38.69
CA VAL A 219 -13.60 2.98 39.82
C VAL A 219 -14.76 3.58 40.61
N ALA A 220 -14.70 4.87 40.91
CA ALA A 220 -15.79 5.53 41.63
C ALA A 220 -17.11 5.43 40.88
N ARG A 221 -17.09 5.67 39.57
CA ARG A 221 -18.30 5.59 38.76
C ARG A 221 -18.83 4.16 38.66
N ARG A 222 -17.94 3.18 38.48
CA ARG A 222 -18.36 1.78 38.47
C ARG A 222 -19.09 1.43 39.76
N ASN A 223 -18.56 1.89 40.88
CA ASN A 223 -19.14 1.58 42.16
C ASN A 223 -20.53 2.25 42.33
N VAL A 224 -20.73 3.41 41.73
CA VAL A 224 -22.06 4.02 41.68
C VAL A 224 -23.03 3.13 40.90
N VAL A 225 -22.56 2.61 39.75
CA VAL A 225 -23.41 1.71 38.96
C VAL A 225 -23.79 0.46 39.78
N LEU A 226 -22.79 -0.14 40.43
CA LEU A 226 -23.04 -1.35 41.24
C LEU A 226 -24.02 -1.05 42.38
N SER A 227 -23.88 0.13 43.03
CA SER A 227 -24.76 0.52 44.09
C SER A 227 -26.21 0.64 43.60
N ARG A 228 -26.40 1.21 42.43
CA ARG A 228 -27.71 1.34 41.86
C ARG A 228 -28.31 0.01 41.46
N MET A 229 -27.50 -0.89 40.96
CA MET A 229 -27.93 -2.25 40.65
C MET A 229 -28.37 -2.98 41.91
N LEU A 230 -27.66 -2.78 43.02
CA LEU A 230 -28.00 -3.39 44.29
C LEU A 230 -29.34 -2.82 44.81
N ASP A 231 -29.50 -1.49 44.72
CA ASP A 231 -30.72 -0.84 45.18
C ASP A 231 -31.96 -1.34 44.41
N GLU A 232 -31.79 -1.66 43.12
CA GLU A 232 -32.88 -2.18 42.29
C GLU A 232 -33.08 -3.68 42.41
N GLY A 233 -32.22 -4.38 43.19
CA GLY A 233 -32.32 -5.82 43.36
C GLY A 233 -31.78 -6.62 42.19
N TYR A 234 -31.00 -6.01 41.34
CA TYR A 234 -30.43 -6.68 40.17
C TYR A 234 -29.19 -7.50 40.50
N ILE A 235 -28.47 -7.15 41.58
CA ILE A 235 -27.34 -7.94 42.06
C ILE A 235 -27.53 -8.13 43.57
N THR A 236 -26.87 -9.14 44.10
CA THR A 236 -26.91 -9.43 45.52
C THR A 236 -25.88 -8.57 46.27
N GLN A 237 -26.03 -8.52 47.62
CA GLN A 237 -25.09 -7.81 48.46
C GLN A 237 -23.68 -8.43 48.29
N GLN A 238 -23.61 -9.74 48.20
CA GLN A 238 -22.33 -10.44 48.01
C GLN A 238 -21.67 -10.05 46.69
N GLN A 239 -22.45 -10.01 45.60
CA GLN A 239 -21.91 -9.58 44.31
C GLN A 239 -21.40 -8.13 44.36
N PHE A 240 -22.13 -7.26 45.02
CA PHE A 240 -21.71 -5.88 45.19
C PHE A 240 -20.40 -5.79 45.98
N ASP A 241 -20.34 -6.46 47.13
CA ASP A 241 -19.14 -6.40 48.01
C ASP A 241 -17.93 -6.94 47.29
N GLN A 242 -18.09 -7.99 46.52
CA GLN A 242 -16.97 -8.60 45.81
C GLN A 242 -16.52 -7.73 44.63
N THR A 243 -17.48 -7.29 43.81
CA THR A 243 -17.14 -6.62 42.54
C THR A 243 -16.55 -5.25 42.77
N ARG A 244 -17.02 -4.51 43.79
CA ARG A 244 -16.52 -3.17 44.04
C ARG A 244 -15.06 -3.13 44.45
N THR A 245 -14.49 -4.28 44.84
CA THR A 245 -13.07 -4.36 45.22
C THR A 245 -12.21 -4.88 44.06
N GLU A 246 -12.80 -5.30 42.96
CA GLU A 246 -12.03 -5.83 41.83
C GLU A 246 -11.33 -4.69 41.10
N ALA A 247 -10.16 -5.01 40.55
CA ALA A 247 -9.44 -4.08 39.71
C ALA A 247 -10.10 -3.98 38.34
N ILE A 248 -10.05 -2.81 37.74
CA ILE A 248 -10.50 -2.61 36.37
C ILE A 248 -9.29 -2.82 35.46
N ASN A 249 -9.33 -3.89 34.67
CA ASN A 249 -8.22 -4.22 33.76
C ASN A 249 -8.60 -3.80 32.35
N ALA A 250 -8.57 -2.50 32.11
CA ALA A 250 -8.91 -1.93 30.81
C ALA A 250 -7.64 -1.46 30.11
N ASN A 251 -7.55 -1.76 28.82
CA ASN A 251 -6.47 -1.28 27.96
C ASN A 251 -7.12 -0.87 26.64
N TYR A 252 -6.48 0.06 25.95
CA TYR A 252 -6.97 0.42 24.64
C TYR A 252 -6.73 -0.69 23.65
N HIS A 253 -7.81 -1.17 23.04
CA HIS A 253 -7.74 -2.22 22.02
C HIS A 253 -8.11 -1.57 20.69
N ALA A 254 -7.08 -1.28 19.88
CA ALA A 254 -7.32 -0.81 18.53
C ALA A 254 -8.02 -1.91 17.73
N PRO A 255 -8.70 -1.59 16.63
CA PRO A 255 -9.18 -2.62 15.74
C PRO A 255 -8.03 -3.57 15.43
N GLU A 256 -8.28 -4.87 15.51
CA GLU A 256 -7.21 -5.84 15.33
C GLU A 256 -6.80 -5.90 13.87
N ILE A 257 -5.94 -4.99 13.47
CA ILE A 257 -5.35 -5.02 12.13
C ILE A 257 -4.28 -6.10 12.16
N ALA A 258 -4.47 -7.13 11.36
CA ALA A 258 -3.56 -8.27 11.36
C ALA A 258 -2.20 -7.89 10.76
N PHE A 259 -2.22 -7.12 9.67
CA PHE A 259 -1.03 -6.52 9.12
C PHE A 259 -1.46 -5.32 8.28
N SER A 260 -0.55 -4.41 8.06
CA SER A 260 -0.89 -3.15 7.39
C SER A 260 -0.34 -3.14 5.97
N ALA A 261 -1.15 -2.64 5.03
CA ALA A 261 -0.75 -2.42 3.66
C ALA A 261 -1.34 -1.09 3.21
N PRO A 262 -0.82 0.02 3.75
CA PRO A 262 -1.55 1.28 3.67
C PRO A 262 -1.72 1.85 2.26
N TYR A 263 -0.75 1.65 1.36
CA TYR A 263 -0.91 2.16 0.00
C TYR A 263 -2.01 1.41 -0.75
N LEU A 264 -2.05 0.10 -0.61
CA LEU A 264 -3.12 -0.68 -1.24
C LEU A 264 -4.46 -0.39 -0.58
N SER A 265 -4.47 -0.27 0.74
CA SER A 265 -5.71 0.06 1.45
C SER A 265 -6.29 1.39 0.99
N GLU A 266 -5.44 2.37 0.76
CA GLU A 266 -5.89 3.66 0.25
C GLU A 266 -6.45 3.53 -1.17
N MET A 267 -5.85 2.68 -1.99
CA MET A 267 -6.38 2.44 -3.34
C MET A 267 -7.76 1.79 -3.26
N VAL A 268 -7.96 0.86 -2.32
CA VAL A 268 -9.26 0.22 -2.12
C VAL A 268 -10.28 1.26 -1.63
N ARG A 269 -9.88 2.08 -0.65
CA ARG A 269 -10.76 3.13 -0.13
C ARG A 269 -11.23 4.04 -1.26
N GLN A 270 -10.30 4.48 -2.11
CA GLN A 270 -10.61 5.37 -3.21
C GLN A 270 -11.59 4.70 -4.20
N GLU A 271 -11.34 3.43 -4.52
CA GLU A 271 -12.21 2.69 -5.43
C GLU A 271 -13.61 2.54 -4.85
N MET A 272 -13.69 2.26 -3.55
CA MET A 272 -15.00 2.13 -2.88
C MET A 272 -15.74 3.45 -2.87
N TYR A 273 -15.01 4.54 -2.61
CA TYR A 273 -15.64 5.86 -2.66
C TYR A 273 -16.15 6.19 -4.06
N ASN A 274 -15.36 5.82 -5.09
CA ASN A 274 -15.78 6.03 -6.47
C ASN A 274 -17.06 5.26 -6.80
N ARG A 275 -17.21 4.06 -6.24
CA ARG A 275 -18.38 3.22 -6.51
C ARG A 275 -19.62 3.65 -5.73
N TYR A 276 -19.44 4.00 -4.45
CA TYR A 276 -20.57 4.13 -3.53
C TYR A 276 -20.66 5.48 -2.82
N GLY A 277 -19.71 6.36 -3.03
CA GLY A 277 -19.74 7.66 -2.37
C GLY A 277 -19.58 7.54 -0.87
N GLU A 278 -20.27 8.41 -0.13
CA GLU A 278 -20.15 8.42 1.33
C GLU A 278 -20.66 7.11 1.96
N SER A 279 -21.57 6.41 1.31
CA SER A 279 -22.06 5.16 1.86
C SER A 279 -20.96 4.10 1.96
N ALA A 280 -19.86 4.27 1.25
CA ALA A 280 -18.72 3.36 1.39
C ALA A 280 -18.23 3.27 2.83
N TYR A 281 -18.34 4.37 3.58
CA TYR A 281 -17.85 4.43 4.96
C TYR A 281 -18.91 4.07 6.00
N GLU A 282 -20.13 3.87 5.58
CA GLU A 282 -21.26 3.79 6.53
C GLU A 282 -22.03 2.49 6.47
N ASP A 283 -21.95 1.78 5.36
CA ASP A 283 -22.86 0.65 5.11
C ASP A 283 -22.25 -0.71 5.41
N GLY A 284 -21.06 -0.75 5.99
CA GLY A 284 -20.48 -2.01 6.45
C GLY A 284 -19.94 -2.91 5.37
N TYR A 285 -19.45 -2.34 4.28
CA TYR A 285 -18.85 -3.14 3.23
C TYR A 285 -17.62 -3.88 3.71
N ARG A 286 -17.46 -5.11 3.26
CA ARG A 286 -16.28 -5.90 3.49
C ARG A 286 -15.64 -6.18 2.14
N ILE A 287 -14.40 -5.74 1.98
CA ILE A 287 -13.68 -5.82 0.71
C ILE A 287 -12.52 -6.79 0.85
N TYR A 288 -12.47 -7.79 -0.02
CA TYR A 288 -11.37 -8.74 -0.04
C TYR A 288 -10.44 -8.39 -1.18
N THR A 289 -9.15 -8.35 -0.87
CA THR A 289 -8.14 -7.98 -1.84
C THR A 289 -7.40 -9.21 -2.35
N THR A 290 -6.44 -8.96 -3.25
CA THR A 290 -5.64 -10.04 -3.82
C THR A 290 -4.35 -10.31 -3.06
N ILE A 291 -3.98 -9.48 -2.07
CA ILE A 291 -2.71 -9.64 -1.37
C ILE A 291 -2.84 -10.60 -0.18
N THR A 292 -1.73 -11.22 0.19
CA THR A 292 -1.64 -12.02 1.40
C THR A 292 -0.61 -11.42 2.34
N ARG A 293 -0.68 -11.80 3.62
CA ARG A 293 0.25 -11.27 4.62
C ARG A 293 1.69 -11.58 4.23
N LYS A 294 1.99 -12.83 3.94
CA LYS A 294 3.38 -13.24 3.70
C LYS A 294 4.00 -12.46 2.53
N VAL A 295 3.28 -12.38 1.43
CA VAL A 295 3.82 -11.77 0.22
C VAL A 295 3.92 -10.25 0.37
N GLN A 296 2.88 -9.63 0.92
CA GLN A 296 2.89 -8.17 1.08
C GLN A 296 3.95 -7.73 2.09
N GLN A 297 4.08 -8.46 3.22
CA GLN A 297 5.09 -8.10 4.19
C GLN A 297 6.50 -8.28 3.63
N ALA A 298 6.70 -9.30 2.81
CA ALA A 298 8.00 -9.48 2.15
C ALA A 298 8.32 -8.29 1.26
N ALA A 299 7.33 -7.78 0.54
CA ALA A 299 7.53 -6.62 -0.32
C ALA A 299 7.86 -5.37 0.49
N GLN A 300 7.13 -5.13 1.56
CA GLN A 300 7.36 -3.97 2.40
C GLN A 300 8.74 -4.02 3.06
N GLN A 301 9.12 -5.20 3.54
CA GLN A 301 10.44 -5.39 4.13
C GLN A 301 11.54 -5.15 3.11
N ALA A 302 11.37 -5.69 1.89
CA ALA A 302 12.37 -5.53 0.84
C ALA A 302 12.58 -4.07 0.47
N VAL A 303 11.48 -3.32 0.33
CA VAL A 303 11.58 -1.90 -0.01
C VAL A 303 12.21 -1.11 1.13
N ARG A 304 11.75 -1.35 2.35
CA ARG A 304 12.29 -0.62 3.51
C ARG A 304 13.76 -0.88 3.72
N ASN A 305 14.16 -2.14 3.66
CA ASN A 305 15.59 -2.47 3.85
C ASN A 305 16.44 -1.84 2.76
N ASN A 306 15.98 -1.87 1.53
CA ASN A 306 16.75 -1.32 0.42
C ASN A 306 16.89 0.20 0.54
N VAL A 307 15.82 0.88 0.93
CA VAL A 307 15.86 2.34 1.12
C VAL A 307 16.79 2.70 2.27
N LEU A 308 16.70 1.97 3.37
CA LEU A 308 17.58 2.22 4.51
C LEU A 308 19.03 1.93 4.18
N ASP A 309 19.31 0.87 3.42
CA ASP A 309 20.68 0.56 3.01
C ASP A 309 21.25 1.66 2.12
N TYR A 310 20.45 2.14 1.18
CA TYR A 310 20.87 3.28 0.34
C TYR A 310 21.20 4.48 1.22
N ASP A 311 20.30 4.79 2.16
CA ASP A 311 20.46 5.98 2.97
C ASP A 311 21.70 5.90 3.88
N MET A 312 21.93 4.71 4.45
CA MET A 312 23.09 4.52 5.33
C MET A 312 24.40 4.71 4.57
N ARG A 313 24.49 4.13 3.36
CA ARG A 313 25.79 4.21 2.65
C ARG A 313 26.08 5.62 2.16
N HIS A 314 25.09 6.48 2.06
CA HIS A 314 25.31 7.86 1.64
C HIS A 314 25.65 8.79 2.80
N GLY A 315 25.57 8.31 4.05
CA GLY A 315 26.03 9.06 5.19
C GLY A 315 24.90 9.66 6.04
N TYR A 316 25.33 10.18 7.20
CA TYR A 316 24.41 10.69 8.22
C TYR A 316 24.26 12.20 8.07
N ARG A 317 23.05 12.67 8.01
CA ARG A 317 22.75 14.09 7.80
C ARG A 317 22.64 14.88 9.09
N GLY A 318 22.91 14.26 10.25
CA GLY A 318 22.86 14.94 11.53
C GLY A 318 21.58 14.64 12.31
N PRO A 319 21.50 15.14 13.55
CA PRO A 319 20.33 14.88 14.36
C PRO A 319 19.09 15.56 13.79
N ALA A 320 17.94 14.99 14.11
CA ALA A 320 16.68 15.57 13.65
C ALA A 320 16.40 16.91 14.32
N ASN A 321 16.86 17.06 15.56
CA ASN A 321 16.65 18.29 16.30
C ASN A 321 17.64 18.34 17.45
N VAL A 322 17.80 19.49 18.06
CA VAL A 322 18.58 19.63 19.29
C VAL A 322 17.63 20.13 20.38
N LEU A 323 17.37 19.27 21.36
CA LEU A 323 16.41 19.59 22.42
C LEU A 323 17.04 20.49 23.46
N TRP A 324 18.29 20.20 23.84
CA TRP A 324 19.09 21.11 24.66
C TRP A 324 20.53 20.95 24.23
N LYS A 325 21.27 22.03 24.36
CA LYS A 325 22.65 22.04 23.93
C LYS A 325 23.55 21.47 25.04
N VAL A 326 24.68 20.94 24.63
CA VAL A 326 25.69 20.46 25.58
C VAL A 326 26.08 21.62 26.51
N GLY A 327 26.06 21.36 27.82
CA GLY A 327 26.35 22.38 28.82
C GLY A 327 25.14 23.06 29.38
N GLU A 328 24.00 22.96 28.72
CA GLU A 328 22.74 23.44 29.25
C GLU A 328 22.13 22.41 30.17
N SER A 329 21.19 22.86 31.03
CA SER A 329 20.50 21.92 31.90
C SER A 329 19.74 20.90 31.12
N ALA A 330 19.94 19.61 31.45
CA ALA A 330 19.23 18.53 30.80
C ALA A 330 17.73 18.63 31.09
N TRP A 331 16.91 18.30 30.09
CA TRP A 331 15.48 18.23 30.29
C TRP A 331 15.14 17.09 31.24
N ASP A 332 14.06 17.23 32.01
CA ASP A 332 13.58 16.10 32.82
C ASP A 332 12.92 15.05 31.91
N ASN A 333 12.73 13.87 32.48
CA ASN A 333 12.26 12.75 31.70
C ASN A 333 10.87 12.98 31.14
N ASN A 334 10.00 13.67 31.89
CA ASN A 334 8.64 13.90 31.41
C ASN A 334 8.62 14.86 30.20
N LYS A 335 9.48 15.87 30.24
CA LYS A 335 9.55 16.80 29.10
C LYS A 335 10.07 16.08 27.87
N ILE A 336 11.05 15.20 28.03
CA ILE A 336 11.59 14.42 26.93
C ILE A 336 10.51 13.52 26.34
N THR A 337 9.83 12.73 27.17
CA THR A 337 8.84 11.79 26.65
C THR A 337 7.65 12.50 26.04
N ASP A 338 7.21 13.64 26.60
CA ASP A 338 6.11 14.40 26.00
C ASP A 338 6.49 14.89 24.62
N THR A 339 7.72 15.37 24.46
CA THR A 339 8.19 15.85 23.16
C THR A 339 8.26 14.72 22.15
N LEU A 340 8.81 13.57 22.56
CA LEU A 340 8.94 12.43 21.65
C LEU A 340 7.58 11.83 21.27
N LYS A 341 6.61 11.83 22.19
CA LYS A 341 5.29 11.29 21.90
C LYS A 341 4.57 12.10 20.84
N ALA A 342 4.90 13.37 20.70
CA ALA A 342 4.31 14.22 19.67
C ALA A 342 4.88 13.95 18.28
N LEU A 343 5.97 13.19 18.18
CA LEU A 343 6.60 12.88 16.91
C LEU A 343 6.05 11.58 16.34
N PRO A 344 5.97 11.48 15.02
CA PRO A 344 5.53 10.23 14.41
C PRO A 344 6.61 9.16 14.50
N THR A 345 6.21 7.91 14.22
CA THR A 345 7.15 6.84 13.91
C THR A 345 7.05 6.56 12.40
N TYR A 346 8.16 6.14 11.80
CA TYR A 346 8.19 5.87 10.37
C TYR A 346 8.75 4.46 10.15
N GLY A 347 7.88 3.51 9.83
CA GLY A 347 8.31 2.12 9.69
C GLY A 347 9.01 1.67 10.96
N PRO A 348 10.25 1.18 10.84
CA PRO A 348 10.99 0.72 12.02
C PRO A 348 11.63 1.86 12.83
N LEU A 349 11.56 3.10 12.36
CA LEU A 349 12.27 4.22 12.96
C LEU A 349 11.48 4.81 14.12
N LEU A 350 12.12 4.90 15.29
CA LEU A 350 11.53 5.46 16.49
C LEU A 350 12.29 6.72 16.90
N PRO A 351 11.59 7.77 17.34
CA PRO A 351 12.30 8.95 17.84
C PRO A 351 12.91 8.70 19.22
N ALA A 352 14.06 9.28 19.46
CA ALA A 352 14.76 9.13 20.74
C ALA A 352 15.53 10.39 21.07
N ALA A 353 15.85 10.60 22.34
CA ALA A 353 16.66 11.71 22.81
C ALA A 353 17.92 11.16 23.45
N VAL A 354 19.08 11.68 23.06
CA VAL A 354 20.35 11.26 23.65
C VAL A 354 20.47 11.86 25.02
N THR A 355 20.53 11.03 26.06
CA THR A 355 20.63 11.49 27.45
C THR A 355 22.04 11.44 27.97
N SER A 356 22.90 10.61 27.39
CA SER A 356 24.31 10.60 27.73
C SER A 356 25.11 10.03 26.56
N ALA A 357 26.36 10.43 26.44
CA ALA A 357 27.23 9.94 25.39
C ALA A 357 28.68 9.96 25.87
N ASN A 358 29.38 8.88 25.55
CA ASN A 358 30.81 8.80 25.77
C ASN A 358 31.43 8.14 24.53
N PRO A 359 32.77 8.06 24.45
CA PRO A 359 33.36 7.52 23.23
C PRO A 359 32.92 6.09 22.86
N GLN A 360 32.46 5.28 23.83
CA GLN A 360 32.12 3.89 23.58
C GLN A 360 30.65 3.69 23.29
N GLU A 361 29.78 4.52 23.86
CA GLU A 361 28.36 4.32 23.72
C GLU A 361 27.56 5.56 24.04
N ALA A 362 26.33 5.60 23.61
CA ALA A 362 25.36 6.63 23.96
C ALA A 362 24.10 5.96 24.48
N THR A 363 23.44 6.64 25.42
CA THR A 363 22.14 6.20 25.91
C THR A 363 21.08 7.15 25.37
N ALA A 364 19.98 6.60 24.86
CA ALA A 364 18.90 7.41 24.31
C ALA A 364 17.58 6.96 24.93
N MET A 365 16.71 7.93 25.22
CA MET A 365 15.39 7.66 25.78
C MET A 365 14.35 7.63 24.67
N LEU A 366 13.52 6.60 24.68
CA LEU A 366 12.40 6.49 23.74
C LEU A 366 11.17 7.20 24.29
N ALA A 367 10.16 7.32 23.45
CA ALA A 367 8.92 8.02 23.80
C ALA A 367 8.20 7.37 25.00
N ASP A 368 8.36 6.08 25.22
CA ASP A 368 7.73 5.40 26.33
C ASP A 368 8.54 5.51 27.63
N GLY A 369 9.64 6.24 27.60
CA GLY A 369 10.49 6.42 28.78
C GLY A 369 11.57 5.38 28.95
N SER A 370 11.52 4.29 28.18
CA SER A 370 12.60 3.30 28.24
C SER A 370 13.85 3.83 27.56
N THR A 371 14.99 3.25 27.88
CA THR A 371 16.24 3.70 27.29
C THR A 371 16.87 2.58 26.48
N VAL A 372 17.63 3.00 25.47
CA VAL A 372 18.38 2.09 24.62
C VAL A 372 19.83 2.54 24.58
N VAL A 373 20.72 1.59 24.29
CA VAL A 373 22.16 1.88 24.22
C VAL A 373 22.59 1.73 22.78
N LEU A 374 23.27 2.75 22.28
CA LEU A 374 23.84 2.77 20.94
C LEU A 374 25.36 2.61 21.08
N SER A 375 25.87 1.46 20.67
CA SER A 375 27.29 1.19 20.70
C SER A 375 27.92 1.64 19.40
N MET A 376 29.26 1.49 19.32
CA MET A 376 29.98 1.84 18.10
C MET A 376 29.45 1.04 16.91
N GLU A 377 29.02 -0.21 17.13
CA GLU A 377 28.44 -1.02 16.04
C GLU A 377 27.25 -0.33 15.40
N GLY A 378 26.42 0.33 16.21
CA GLY A 378 25.22 0.96 15.69
C GLY A 378 25.43 2.35 15.12
N VAL A 379 26.59 2.97 15.28
CA VAL A 379 26.84 4.30 14.75
C VAL A 379 27.97 4.36 13.75
N ARG A 380 28.75 3.27 13.60
CA ARG A 380 29.91 3.30 12.71
C ARG A 380 29.56 3.64 11.27
N TRP A 381 28.37 3.30 10.82
CA TRP A 381 27.95 3.61 9.46
C TRP A 381 27.85 5.12 9.21
N ALA A 382 27.74 5.91 10.25
CA ALA A 382 27.28 7.29 10.18
C ALA A 382 28.39 8.27 9.76
N ARG A 383 29.02 7.99 8.62
CA ARG A 383 29.92 8.97 8.03
C ARG A 383 29.15 10.25 7.74
N PRO A 384 29.77 11.43 7.90
CA PRO A 384 29.03 12.65 7.57
C PRO A 384 28.59 12.66 6.10
N TYR A 385 27.31 12.98 5.89
CA TYR A 385 26.80 13.20 4.55
C TYR A 385 27.30 14.57 4.07
N ARG A 386 27.89 14.61 2.90
CA ARG A 386 28.32 15.87 2.28
C ARG A 386 27.55 16.18 1.03
N SER A 387 27.30 15.19 0.20
CA SER A 387 26.45 15.30 -0.95
C SER A 387 26.03 13.88 -1.35
N ASP A 388 25.22 13.79 -2.38
CA ASP A 388 24.83 12.46 -2.85
C ASP A 388 26.01 11.68 -3.44
N THR A 389 27.12 12.36 -3.71
CA THR A 389 28.34 11.73 -4.25
C THR A 389 29.51 11.72 -3.29
N GLN A 390 29.42 12.36 -2.14
CA GLN A 390 30.55 12.48 -1.22
C GLN A 390 30.11 12.20 0.21
N GLN A 391 30.91 11.40 0.90
CA GLN A 391 30.74 11.07 2.30
C GLN A 391 32.01 11.41 3.05
N GLY A 392 31.88 11.79 4.32
CA GLY A 392 33.03 12.09 5.15
C GLY A 392 33.68 10.85 5.73
N PRO A 393 34.62 11.04 6.67
CA PRO A 393 35.35 9.89 7.22
C PRO A 393 34.47 9.04 8.15
N THR A 394 34.83 7.76 8.25
CA THR A 394 34.15 6.85 9.16
C THR A 394 34.38 7.31 10.61
N PRO A 395 33.33 7.36 11.44
CA PRO A 395 33.49 7.77 12.83
C PRO A 395 34.39 6.78 13.57
N ARG A 396 35.19 7.29 14.50
CA ARG A 396 36.07 6.44 15.31
C ARG A 396 35.54 6.23 16.71
N LYS A 397 34.66 7.08 17.17
CA LYS A 397 34.06 6.97 18.50
C LYS A 397 32.63 7.49 18.44
N VAL A 398 31.82 7.09 19.39
CA VAL A 398 30.40 7.44 19.39
C VAL A 398 30.20 8.94 19.45
N THR A 399 31.04 9.64 20.22
CA THR A 399 30.92 11.08 20.33
C THR A 399 31.32 11.85 19.06
N ASP A 400 31.91 11.18 18.09
CA ASP A 400 32.04 11.80 16.75
C ASP A 400 30.68 12.03 16.10
N VAL A 401 29.67 11.32 16.53
CA VAL A 401 28.35 11.32 15.87
C VAL A 401 27.25 11.87 16.74
N LEU A 402 27.23 11.49 18.03
CA LEU A 402 26.12 11.77 18.94
C LEU A 402 26.55 12.63 20.11
N GLN A 403 25.68 13.57 20.50
CA GLN A 403 25.90 14.43 21.66
C GLN A 403 24.62 14.48 22.50
N THR A 404 24.80 14.69 23.79
CA THR A 404 23.68 14.78 24.72
C THR A 404 22.74 15.91 24.31
N GLY A 405 21.44 15.65 24.39
CA GLY A 405 20.44 16.64 24.06
C GLY A 405 19.93 16.56 22.64
N GLN A 406 20.51 15.71 21.82
CA GLN A 406 20.06 15.57 20.41
C GLN A 406 18.83 14.67 20.31
N GLN A 407 17.89 15.06 19.47
CA GLN A 407 16.79 14.17 19.09
C GLN A 407 17.21 13.46 17.82
N ILE A 408 17.19 12.14 17.88
CA ILE A 408 17.64 11.27 16.82
C ILE A 408 16.56 10.26 16.49
N TRP A 409 16.80 9.44 15.47
CA TRP A 409 16.00 8.28 15.15
C TRP A 409 16.83 7.05 15.44
N VAL A 410 16.15 5.98 15.92
CA VAL A 410 16.81 4.71 16.19
C VAL A 410 15.96 3.58 15.63
N ARG A 411 16.61 2.46 15.35
CA ARG A 411 15.90 1.25 14.94
C ARG A 411 16.60 0.02 15.49
N GLN A 412 15.87 -1.06 15.58
CA GLN A 412 16.43 -2.32 16.04
C GLN A 412 16.98 -3.08 14.84
N VAL A 413 18.24 -3.52 14.95
CA VAL A 413 18.88 -4.36 13.95
C VAL A 413 19.34 -5.60 14.68
N ASP A 414 18.74 -6.74 14.35
CA ASP A 414 18.89 -7.96 15.15
C ASP A 414 18.56 -7.64 16.60
N ASP A 415 19.46 -7.87 17.55
CA ASP A 415 19.19 -7.60 18.95
C ASP A 415 19.78 -6.27 19.42
N ALA A 416 20.32 -5.48 18.53
CA ALA A 416 21.00 -4.24 18.88
C ALA A 416 20.20 -3.04 18.40
N TRP A 417 20.42 -1.88 19.03
CA TRP A 417 19.82 -0.62 18.60
C TRP A 417 20.85 0.17 17.79
N TRP A 418 20.41 0.69 16.64
CA TRP A 418 21.24 1.45 15.74
C TRP A 418 20.70 2.84 15.56
N LEU A 419 21.62 3.79 15.39
CA LEU A 419 21.26 5.12 14.90
C LEU A 419 20.65 4.99 13.52
N ALA A 420 19.64 5.80 13.23
CA ALA A 420 18.97 5.82 11.95
C ALA A 420 18.59 7.26 11.60
N GLN A 421 18.06 7.44 10.42
CA GLN A 421 17.52 8.73 10.00
C GLN A 421 16.39 8.48 9.01
N VAL A 422 15.50 9.46 8.87
CA VAL A 422 14.39 9.34 7.93
C VAL A 422 14.95 9.48 6.53
N PRO A 423 14.77 8.49 5.65
CA PRO A 423 15.39 8.58 4.32
C PRO A 423 14.70 9.64 3.46
N GLU A 424 15.49 10.28 2.61
CA GLU A 424 14.97 11.20 1.61
C GLU A 424 14.69 10.52 0.28
N VAL A 425 15.39 9.43 -0.01
CA VAL A 425 15.14 8.64 -1.21
C VAL A 425 13.85 7.85 -1.01
N ASN A 426 13.17 7.54 -2.09
CA ASN A 426 11.96 6.72 -2.01
C ASN A 426 11.98 5.62 -3.05
N SER A 427 11.05 4.70 -2.93
CA SER A 427 11.05 3.49 -3.73
C SER A 427 9.62 2.98 -3.85
N ALA A 428 9.41 2.18 -4.87
CA ALA A 428 8.13 1.50 -5.05
C ALA A 428 8.36 0.10 -5.59
N LEU A 429 7.44 -0.79 -5.26
CA LEU A 429 7.45 -2.17 -5.75
C LEU A 429 6.03 -2.55 -6.15
N VAL A 430 5.88 -3.09 -7.36
CA VAL A 430 4.62 -3.65 -7.82
C VAL A 430 4.87 -5.08 -8.27
N SER A 431 4.10 -6.01 -7.74
CA SER A 431 4.18 -7.42 -8.13
C SER A 431 2.80 -7.90 -8.54
N ILE A 432 2.71 -8.50 -9.72
CA ILE A 432 1.44 -9.00 -10.22
C ILE A 432 1.58 -10.45 -10.70
N ASN A 433 0.46 -11.14 -10.72
CA ASN A 433 0.36 -12.46 -11.34
C ASN A 433 0.25 -12.24 -12.85
N PRO A 434 1.20 -12.71 -13.64
CA PRO A 434 1.16 -12.43 -15.08
C PRO A 434 0.04 -13.13 -15.82
N GLN A 435 -0.57 -14.15 -15.23
CA GLN A 435 -1.63 -14.89 -15.92
C GLN A 435 -2.97 -14.16 -15.86
N ASN A 436 -3.23 -13.42 -14.81
CA ASN A 436 -4.53 -12.74 -14.65
C ASN A 436 -4.44 -11.29 -14.19
N GLY A 437 -3.26 -10.78 -13.91
CA GLY A 437 -3.09 -9.39 -13.48
C GLY A 437 -3.33 -9.10 -12.01
N ALA A 438 -3.65 -10.12 -11.21
CA ALA A 438 -3.92 -9.88 -9.78
C ALA A 438 -2.69 -9.28 -9.09
N VAL A 439 -2.88 -8.21 -8.35
CA VAL A 439 -1.79 -7.60 -7.59
C VAL A 439 -1.42 -8.53 -6.45
N MET A 440 -0.15 -8.96 -6.43
CA MET A 440 0.35 -9.83 -5.37
C MET A 440 0.94 -9.03 -4.23
N ALA A 441 1.55 -7.88 -4.55
CA ALA A 441 2.08 -6.97 -3.55
C ALA A 441 2.20 -5.58 -4.16
N LEU A 442 2.06 -4.57 -3.30
CA LEU A 442 2.19 -3.18 -3.76
C LEU A 442 2.73 -2.33 -2.62
N VAL A 443 3.85 -1.62 -2.89
CA VAL A 443 4.47 -0.72 -1.92
C VAL A 443 4.71 0.60 -2.63
N GLY A 444 4.18 1.65 -2.11
CA GLY A 444 4.31 2.97 -2.71
C GLY A 444 5.37 3.88 -2.11
N UNK A 445 6.13 3.46 -1.12
CA UNK A 445 7.05 4.18 -0.65
C UNK A 445 7.64 3.54 0.46
N PHE A 446 8.37 4.32 1.15
CA PHE A 446 9.04 3.85 2.37
C PHE A 446 8.05 3.72 3.53
N ASP A 447 7.27 4.74 3.76
CA ASP A 447 6.29 4.74 4.85
C ASP A 447 5.14 5.68 4.52
N PHE A 448 3.91 5.21 4.74
CA PHE A 448 2.71 5.95 4.41
C PHE A 448 2.56 7.21 5.27
N ASN A 449 2.98 7.16 6.53
CA ASN A 449 2.93 8.34 7.39
C ASN A 449 3.92 9.42 6.96
N GLN A 450 5.04 9.00 6.37
CA GLN A 450 6.02 9.95 5.85
C GLN A 450 5.52 10.61 4.58
N SER A 451 4.91 9.82 3.70
CA SER A 451 4.44 10.32 2.42
C SER A 451 3.28 9.44 1.94
N LYS A 452 2.15 10.07 1.65
CA LYS A 452 0.98 9.36 1.14
C LYS A 452 1.01 9.21 -0.38
N PHE A 453 1.93 9.88 -1.04
CA PHE A 453 2.07 9.77 -2.49
C PHE A 453 2.44 8.35 -2.87
N ASN A 454 1.59 7.72 -3.68
CA ASN A 454 1.75 6.31 -4.05
C ASN A 454 2.60 6.23 -5.31
N ARG A 455 3.89 6.01 -5.14
CA ARG A 455 4.81 5.99 -6.28
C ARG A 455 4.61 4.78 -7.16
N ALA A 456 3.92 3.75 -6.67
CA ALA A 456 3.65 2.56 -7.48
C ALA A 456 2.69 2.86 -8.63
N THR A 457 1.72 3.75 -8.40
CA THR A 457 0.68 4.04 -9.40
C THR A 457 0.64 5.48 -9.86
N GLN A 458 1.32 6.40 -9.16
CA GLN A 458 1.20 7.82 -9.45
C GLN A 458 2.50 8.49 -9.89
N ALA A 459 3.65 7.85 -9.70
CA ALA A 459 4.92 8.47 -10.07
C ALA A 459 5.29 8.11 -11.50
N LEU A 460 5.36 9.12 -12.35
CA LEU A 460 5.86 8.95 -13.72
C LEU A 460 7.36 9.19 -13.70
N ARG A 461 8.13 8.13 -13.91
CA ARG A 461 9.59 8.21 -13.85
C ARG A 461 10.19 7.62 -15.12
N GLN A 462 11.28 8.23 -15.59
CA GLN A 462 11.97 7.70 -16.76
C GLN A 462 12.46 6.29 -16.49
N VAL A 463 12.25 5.42 -17.46
CA VAL A 463 12.51 4.00 -17.25
C VAL A 463 13.92 3.55 -17.61
N GLY A 464 14.65 4.38 -18.32
CA GLY A 464 16.01 4.04 -18.69
C GLY A 464 16.07 2.74 -19.46
N SER A 465 17.06 1.92 -19.17
CA SER A 465 17.26 0.68 -19.90
C SER A 465 16.19 -0.37 -19.64
N ASN A 466 15.26 -0.14 -18.74
CA ASN A 466 14.13 -1.04 -18.58
C ASN A 466 13.26 -1.08 -19.84
N ILE A 467 13.39 -0.09 -20.73
CA ILE A 467 12.65 -0.04 -21.99
C ILE A 467 13.19 -1.03 -23.03
N LYS A 468 14.45 -1.45 -22.90
CA LYS A 468 15.12 -2.19 -23.98
C LYS A 468 14.45 -3.50 -24.37
N PRO A 469 13.96 -4.32 -23.42
CA PRO A 469 13.28 -5.55 -23.86
C PRO A 469 12.08 -5.28 -24.76
N PHE A 470 11.35 -4.20 -24.50
CA PHE A 470 10.18 -3.87 -25.33
C PHE A 470 10.61 -3.44 -26.72
N LEU A 471 11.67 -2.67 -26.82
CA LEU A 471 12.17 -2.21 -28.12
C LEU A 471 12.80 -3.34 -28.90
N TYR A 472 13.50 -4.26 -28.23
CA TYR A 472 14.03 -5.43 -28.91
C TYR A 472 12.90 -6.37 -29.38
N THR A 473 11.81 -6.41 -28.64
CA THR A 473 10.64 -7.16 -29.10
C THR A 473 10.13 -6.56 -30.42
N ALA A 474 10.06 -5.23 -30.48
CA ALA A 474 9.66 -4.56 -31.70
C ALA A 474 10.61 -4.87 -32.87
N ALA A 475 11.92 -4.86 -32.61
CA ALA A 475 12.91 -5.16 -33.62
C ALA A 475 12.79 -6.62 -34.08
N MET A 476 12.53 -7.52 -33.17
CA MET A 476 12.39 -8.94 -33.53
C MET A 476 11.10 -9.19 -34.29
N ASP A 477 10.05 -8.41 -34.00
CA ASP A 477 8.83 -8.50 -34.79
C ASP A 477 9.04 -8.00 -36.22
N LYS A 478 10.07 -7.21 -36.45
CA LYS A 478 10.46 -6.74 -37.77
C LYS A 478 11.47 -7.68 -38.45
N GLY A 479 11.87 -8.76 -37.80
CA GLY A 479 12.70 -9.77 -38.41
C GLY A 479 14.06 -10.06 -37.80
N LEU A 480 14.49 -9.26 -36.84
CA LEU A 480 15.73 -9.58 -36.13
C LEU A 480 15.48 -10.83 -35.29
N THR A 481 16.57 -11.55 -35.01
CA THR A 481 16.55 -12.73 -34.17
C THR A 481 17.52 -12.54 -33.00
N LEU A 482 17.46 -13.46 -32.04
CA LEU A 482 18.41 -13.40 -30.94
C LEU A 482 19.84 -13.57 -31.39
N ALA A 483 20.06 -14.16 -32.58
CA ALA A 483 21.37 -14.34 -33.14
C ALA A 483 21.81 -13.24 -34.12
N SER A 484 20.96 -12.25 -34.36
CA SER A 484 21.31 -11.14 -35.24
C SER A 484 22.51 -10.40 -34.70
N MET A 485 23.48 -10.11 -35.58
CA MET A 485 24.71 -9.44 -35.19
C MET A 485 24.48 -7.93 -35.22
N LEU A 486 24.81 -7.26 -34.16
CA LEU A 486 24.66 -5.82 -33.99
C LEU A 486 26.02 -5.24 -33.59
N ASN A 487 26.32 -4.07 -34.09
CA ASN A 487 27.68 -3.55 -33.91
C ASN A 487 27.79 -2.69 -32.66
N ASP A 488 28.53 -3.16 -31.68
CA ASP A 488 28.76 -2.44 -30.42
C ASP A 488 30.02 -1.58 -30.54
N VAL A 489 29.90 -0.49 -31.30
CA VAL A 489 30.99 0.46 -31.48
C VAL A 489 30.42 1.87 -31.29
N PRO A 490 31.26 2.86 -30.96
CA PRO A 490 30.78 4.22 -30.73
C PRO A 490 29.99 4.78 -31.91
N ILE A 491 29.01 5.60 -31.58
CA ILE A 491 28.21 6.31 -32.59
C ILE A 491 28.63 7.77 -32.59
N SER A 492 28.89 8.31 -33.81
CA SER A 492 29.31 9.70 -33.95
C SER A 492 28.42 10.50 -34.89
N ARG A 493 27.30 9.91 -35.34
CA ARG A 493 26.44 10.59 -36.31
C ARG A 493 25.62 11.69 -35.69
N TRP A 494 25.40 12.75 -36.44
CA TRP A 494 24.48 13.81 -36.08
C TRP A 494 23.08 13.25 -36.06
N ASP A 495 22.33 13.60 -35.00
CA ASP A 495 20.92 13.26 -34.91
C ASP A 495 20.08 14.53 -35.00
N ALA A 496 19.48 14.75 -36.16
CA ALA A 496 18.63 15.92 -36.37
C ALA A 496 17.41 15.92 -35.46
N GLY A 497 16.90 14.75 -35.10
CA GLY A 497 15.74 14.67 -34.23
C GLY A 497 16.05 15.14 -32.81
N ALA A 498 17.28 14.99 -32.37
CA ALA A 498 17.68 15.46 -31.04
C ALA A 498 18.05 16.94 -31.04
N GLY A 499 18.15 17.55 -32.21
CA GLY A 499 18.49 18.96 -32.33
C GLY A 499 19.91 19.31 -31.97
N SER A 500 20.77 18.31 -31.83
CA SER A 500 22.15 18.52 -31.47
C SER A 500 22.98 17.32 -31.91
N ASP A 501 24.29 17.40 -31.68
CA ASP A 501 25.20 16.34 -32.03
C ASP A 501 25.13 15.27 -30.93
N TRP A 502 24.08 14.55 -30.88
CA TRP A 502 23.83 13.56 -29.83
C TRP A 502 24.74 12.35 -30.05
N GLN A 503 25.57 12.04 -29.07
CA GLN A 503 26.49 10.92 -29.14
C GLN A 503 26.24 9.95 -27.98
N PRO A 504 25.32 9.01 -28.17
CA PRO A 504 25.03 8.04 -27.10
C PRO A 504 26.25 7.15 -26.87
N LYS A 505 26.46 6.80 -25.60
CA LYS A 505 27.59 6.00 -25.20
C LYS A 505 27.15 4.85 -24.33
N ASN A 506 27.92 3.76 -24.36
CA ASN A 506 27.71 2.69 -23.39
C ASN A 506 28.10 3.17 -21.99
N SER A 507 27.52 2.56 -20.97
CA SER A 507 27.85 2.84 -19.57
C SER A 507 28.10 1.50 -18.87
N PRO A 508 29.36 1.16 -18.56
CA PRO A 508 30.62 1.90 -18.80
C PRO A 508 30.95 1.97 -20.28
N PRO A 509 31.79 2.91 -20.70
CA PRO A 509 32.08 3.10 -22.13
C PRO A 509 33.07 2.05 -22.66
N GLN A 510 32.60 0.84 -22.74
CA GLN A 510 33.30 -0.31 -23.26
C GLN A 510 32.54 -0.84 -24.47
N TYR A 511 33.27 -1.25 -25.49
CA TYR A 511 32.68 -1.63 -26.78
C TYR A 511 33.25 -2.96 -27.22
N ALA A 512 32.35 -3.87 -27.61
CA ALA A 512 32.71 -5.24 -27.92
C ALA A 512 32.74 -5.57 -29.40
N GLY A 513 32.46 -4.61 -30.29
CA GLY A 513 32.34 -4.89 -31.70
C GLY A 513 31.06 -5.67 -32.01
N PRO A 514 31.09 -6.50 -33.07
CA PRO A 514 29.85 -7.23 -33.40
C PRO A 514 29.49 -8.22 -32.30
N ILE A 515 28.25 -8.14 -31.85
CA ILE A 515 27.70 -9.06 -30.84
C ILE A 515 26.30 -9.44 -31.22
N ARG A 516 25.83 -10.57 -30.74
CA ARG A 516 24.45 -11.00 -30.98
C ARG A 516 23.48 -10.13 -30.20
N LEU A 517 22.27 -10.02 -30.69
CA LEU A 517 21.21 -9.28 -30.01
C LEU A 517 21.03 -9.76 -28.57
N ARG A 518 21.06 -11.08 -28.34
CA ARG A 518 20.95 -11.63 -27.00
C ARG A 518 22.00 -11.03 -26.06
N GLN A 519 23.24 -10.92 -26.53
CA GLN A 519 24.30 -10.34 -25.71
C GLN A 519 24.12 -8.84 -25.53
N GLY A 520 23.70 -8.15 -26.58
CA GLY A 520 23.47 -6.72 -26.50
C GLY A 520 22.42 -6.36 -25.44
N LEU A 521 21.36 -7.13 -25.38
CA LEU A 521 20.35 -6.94 -24.34
C LEU A 521 20.88 -7.39 -22.97
N GLY A 522 21.57 -8.53 -22.93
CA GLY A 522 22.09 -9.09 -21.67
C GLY A 522 23.09 -8.19 -20.97
N GLN A 523 23.89 -7.46 -21.76
CA GLN A 523 24.84 -6.49 -21.21
C GLN A 523 24.31 -5.07 -21.23
N SER A 524 23.07 -4.89 -21.68
CA SER A 524 22.41 -3.58 -21.70
C SER A 524 23.23 -2.52 -22.46
N LYS A 525 23.71 -2.89 -23.66
CA LYS A 525 24.53 -2.00 -24.45
C LYS A 525 23.68 -0.88 -25.06
N ASN A 526 24.09 0.35 -24.88
CA ASN A 526 23.31 1.49 -25.35
C ASN A 526 23.41 1.70 -26.85
N VAL A 527 24.64 1.64 -27.40
CA VAL A 527 24.81 1.95 -28.83
C VAL A 527 24.17 0.90 -29.70
N VAL A 528 24.13 -0.35 -29.27
CA VAL A 528 23.45 -1.43 -30.00
C VAL A 528 21.95 -1.12 -30.08
N MET A 529 21.36 -0.66 -28.97
CA MET A 529 19.93 -0.35 -28.96
C MET A 529 19.63 0.85 -29.87
N VAL A 530 20.48 1.86 -29.86
CA VAL A 530 20.29 3.02 -30.72
C VAL A 530 20.34 2.60 -32.19
N ARG A 531 21.28 1.73 -32.56
CA ARG A 531 21.36 1.24 -33.93
C ARG A 531 20.10 0.47 -34.33
N ALA A 532 19.61 -0.39 -33.45
CA ALA A 532 18.38 -1.11 -33.72
C ALA A 532 17.19 -0.15 -33.86
N MET A 533 17.16 0.89 -33.02
CA MET A 533 16.11 1.90 -33.10
C MET A 533 16.14 2.62 -34.45
N ARG A 534 17.34 3.00 -34.90
CA ARG A 534 17.46 3.67 -36.18
C ARG A 534 17.01 2.78 -37.33
N ALA A 535 17.32 1.49 -37.25
CA ALA A 535 16.92 0.55 -38.29
C ALA A 535 15.39 0.36 -38.34
N MET A 536 14.76 0.25 -37.16
CA MET A 536 13.31 0.09 -37.08
C MET A 536 12.54 1.36 -37.47
N GLY A 537 13.12 2.49 -37.16
CA GLY A 537 12.41 3.75 -37.23
C GLY A 537 11.77 4.11 -35.88
N VAL A 538 11.97 5.37 -35.48
CA VAL A 538 11.54 5.82 -34.17
C VAL A 538 10.02 5.73 -34.02
N ASP A 539 9.28 6.12 -35.08
CA ASP A 539 7.82 6.13 -34.99
C ASP A 539 7.28 4.71 -34.81
N TYR A 540 7.83 3.74 -35.55
CA TYR A 540 7.40 2.36 -35.40
C TYR A 540 7.67 1.87 -33.97
N ALA A 541 8.87 2.14 -33.47
CA ALA A 541 9.23 1.67 -32.12
C ALA A 541 8.32 2.30 -31.07
N ALA A 542 8.06 3.61 -31.20
CA ALA A 542 7.21 4.30 -30.24
C ALA A 542 5.79 3.77 -30.27
N GLU A 543 5.25 3.53 -31.46
CA GLU A 543 3.91 2.98 -31.57
C GLU A 543 3.83 1.55 -31.05
N TYR A 544 4.89 0.77 -31.27
CA TYR A 544 4.94 -0.61 -30.79
C TYR A 544 4.81 -0.68 -29.27
N LEU A 545 5.38 0.29 -28.55
CA LEU A 545 5.32 0.31 -27.09
C LEU A 545 3.89 0.32 -26.56
N GLN A 546 2.95 0.84 -27.34
CA GLN A 546 1.55 0.87 -26.89
C GLN A 546 0.96 -0.53 -26.75
N ARG A 547 1.53 -1.52 -27.44
CA ARG A 547 1.07 -2.92 -27.29
C ARG A 547 1.22 -3.42 -25.85
N PHE A 548 2.18 -2.86 -25.14
CA PHE A 548 2.46 -3.28 -23.76
C PHE A 548 1.66 -2.48 -22.73
N GLY A 549 0.73 -1.64 -23.20
CA GLY A 549 -0.11 -0.84 -22.32
C GLY A 549 0.46 0.53 -21.98
N PHE A 550 1.60 0.91 -22.54
CA PHE A 550 2.19 2.21 -22.25
C PHE A 550 1.42 3.32 -22.96
N PRO A 551 1.06 4.39 -22.22
CA PRO A 551 0.25 5.46 -22.83
C PRO A 551 1.03 6.24 -23.90
N ALA A 552 0.35 6.51 -25.01
CA ALA A 552 0.98 7.21 -26.12
C ALA A 552 1.51 8.58 -25.73
N GLN A 553 0.81 9.28 -24.85
CA GLN A 553 1.20 10.63 -24.47
C GLN A 553 2.49 10.67 -23.64
N ASN A 554 2.93 9.53 -23.10
CA ASN A 554 4.14 9.46 -22.32
C ASN A 554 5.33 8.91 -23.11
N ILE A 555 5.15 8.69 -24.42
CA ILE A 555 6.18 8.10 -25.27
C ILE A 555 6.71 9.18 -26.21
N VAL A 556 8.00 9.50 -26.07
CA VAL A 556 8.62 10.48 -26.97
C VAL A 556 8.99 9.81 -28.28
N HIS A 557 8.94 10.58 -29.38
CA HIS A 557 9.29 10.09 -30.71
C HIS A 557 10.64 10.63 -31.13
N THR A 558 11.65 10.35 -30.32
CA THR A 558 13.05 10.71 -30.62
C THR A 558 13.92 9.50 -30.35
N GLU A 559 15.16 9.54 -30.83
CA GLU A 559 16.10 8.45 -30.62
C GLU A 559 16.42 8.22 -29.16
N SER A 560 16.22 9.23 -28.33
CA SER A 560 16.44 9.08 -26.90
C SER A 560 15.55 8.02 -26.28
N LEU A 561 14.43 7.68 -26.96
CA LEU A 561 13.56 6.60 -26.53
C LEU A 561 14.34 5.29 -26.35
N ALA A 562 15.36 5.07 -27.19
CA ALA A 562 16.19 3.87 -27.11
C ALA A 562 16.85 3.72 -25.75
N LEU A 563 17.10 4.83 -25.04
CA LEU A 563 17.73 4.81 -23.73
C LEU A 563 16.76 5.10 -22.61
N GLY A 564 15.43 5.05 -22.90
CA GLY A 564 14.43 5.10 -21.86
C GLY A 564 14.04 6.48 -21.41
N SER A 565 13.96 7.43 -22.32
CA SER A 565 13.50 8.78 -21.98
C SER A 565 12.00 8.87 -21.71
N ALA A 566 11.24 7.83 -22.04
CA ALA A 566 9.81 7.78 -21.71
C ALA A 566 9.62 7.56 -20.22
N SER A 567 8.53 8.10 -19.68
CA SER A 567 8.21 8.01 -18.25
C SER A 567 6.94 7.20 -18.03
N PHE A 568 7.04 6.22 -17.13
CA PHE A 568 5.91 5.35 -16.81
C PHE A 568 5.89 5.10 -15.30
N THR A 569 4.75 4.63 -14.81
CA THR A 569 4.66 4.23 -13.41
C THR A 569 5.19 2.81 -13.22
N PRO A 570 5.63 2.47 -12.01
CA PRO A 570 6.01 1.07 -11.74
C PRO A 570 4.92 0.06 -12.09
N MET A 571 3.65 0.39 -11.86
CA MET A 571 2.56 -0.53 -12.22
C MET A 571 2.50 -0.73 -13.74
N GLN A 572 2.68 0.33 -14.52
CA GLN A 572 2.67 0.22 -15.96
C GLN A 572 3.84 -0.64 -16.45
N VAL A 573 5.01 -0.48 -15.83
CA VAL A 573 6.18 -1.27 -16.20
C VAL A 573 5.95 -2.75 -15.87
N ALA A 574 5.40 -3.04 -14.68
CA ALA A 574 5.11 -4.42 -14.30
C ALA A 574 4.11 -5.05 -15.29
N ARG A 575 3.10 -4.28 -15.69
CA ARG A 575 2.13 -4.76 -16.66
C ARG A 575 2.79 -5.12 -18.00
N GLY A 576 3.71 -4.27 -18.44
CA GLY A 576 4.44 -4.54 -19.69
C GLY A 576 5.30 -5.77 -19.59
N TYR A 577 6.02 -5.94 -18.47
CA TYR A 577 6.85 -7.13 -18.31
C TYR A 577 6.01 -8.40 -18.21
N ALA A 578 4.79 -8.31 -17.71
CA ALA A 578 3.91 -9.47 -17.67
C ALA A 578 3.58 -9.99 -19.06
N VAL A 579 3.49 -9.10 -20.05
CA VAL A 579 3.25 -9.54 -21.44
C VAL A 579 4.35 -10.50 -21.89
N MET A 580 5.60 -10.16 -21.58
CA MET A 580 6.71 -10.99 -21.99
C MET A 580 6.76 -12.31 -21.21
N ALA A 581 6.22 -12.32 -20.00
CA ALA A 581 6.28 -13.49 -19.14
C ALA A 581 5.12 -14.47 -19.38
N ASN A 582 4.01 -14.03 -19.99
CA ASN A 582 2.79 -14.82 -20.03
C ASN A 582 2.38 -15.28 -21.43
N GLY A 583 3.27 -15.19 -22.41
CA GLY A 583 2.96 -15.63 -23.77
C GLY A 583 2.39 -14.55 -24.67
N GLY A 584 2.48 -13.29 -24.26
CA GLY A 584 2.11 -12.17 -25.12
C GLY A 584 0.76 -11.54 -24.86
N PHE A 585 0.22 -11.69 -23.66
CA PHE A 585 -1.12 -11.20 -23.33
C PHE A 585 -1.03 -9.98 -22.40
N LEU A 586 -1.83 -8.95 -22.69
CA LEU A 586 -1.85 -7.74 -21.90
C LEU A 586 -2.95 -7.83 -20.84
N VAL A 587 -2.56 -8.28 -19.65
CA VAL A 587 -3.50 -8.38 -18.54
C VAL A 587 -3.62 -7.03 -17.84
N ASP A 588 -4.74 -6.80 -17.17
CA ASP A 588 -4.96 -5.57 -16.39
C ASP A 588 -4.70 -5.86 -14.93
N PRO A 589 -3.90 -5.02 -14.27
CA PRO A 589 -3.74 -5.18 -12.82
C PRO A 589 -5.04 -4.89 -12.09
N TRP A 590 -5.35 -5.70 -11.09
CA TRP A 590 -6.54 -5.51 -10.26
C TRP A 590 -6.25 -6.00 -8.86
N PHE A 591 -7.03 -5.49 -7.88
CA PHE A 591 -6.71 -5.75 -6.49
C PHE A 591 -7.91 -6.00 -5.60
N ILE A 592 -9.14 -5.83 -6.07
CA ILE A 592 -10.34 -6.16 -5.31
C ILE A 592 -10.92 -7.45 -5.86
N SER A 593 -10.91 -8.52 -5.03
CA SER A 593 -11.42 -9.80 -5.48
C SER A 593 -12.91 -9.94 -5.26
N LYS A 594 -13.45 -9.40 -4.16
CA LYS A 594 -14.89 -9.37 -3.97
C LYS A 594 -15.26 -8.29 -2.96
N ILE A 595 -16.52 -7.86 -3.04
CA ILE A 595 -17.11 -6.93 -2.09
C ILE A 595 -18.36 -7.58 -1.53
N GLU A 596 -18.46 -7.62 -0.20
CA GLU A 596 -19.65 -8.11 0.50
C GLU A 596 -20.35 -6.95 1.17
N ASN A 597 -21.67 -7.06 1.28
CA ASN A 597 -22.43 -6.10 2.08
C ASN A 597 -22.38 -6.51 3.56
N ASP A 598 -23.04 -5.74 4.42
CA ASP A 598 -22.99 -5.98 5.86
C ASP A 598 -23.67 -7.28 6.28
N GLN A 599 -24.47 -7.87 5.40
CA GLN A 599 -25.12 -9.15 5.66
C GLN A 599 -24.31 -10.34 5.15
N GLY A 600 -23.17 -10.08 4.56
CA GLY A 600 -22.33 -11.12 3.99
C GLY A 600 -22.67 -11.50 2.55
N GLY A 601 -23.66 -10.82 1.94
CA GLY A 601 -23.97 -11.05 0.54
C GLY A 601 -22.92 -10.48 -0.38
N VAL A 602 -22.51 -11.26 -1.39
CA VAL A 602 -21.52 -10.82 -2.35
C VAL A 602 -22.16 -9.89 -3.38
N ILE A 603 -21.71 -8.64 -3.44
CA ILE A 603 -22.27 -7.67 -4.38
C ILE A 603 -21.32 -7.39 -5.56
N PHE A 604 -20.08 -7.84 -5.47
CA PHE A 604 -19.13 -7.77 -6.57
C PHE A 604 -18.14 -8.90 -6.44
N GLU A 605 -17.81 -9.52 -7.56
CA GLU A 605 -16.75 -10.52 -7.61
C GLU A 605 -15.96 -10.31 -8.89
N ALA A 606 -14.64 -10.24 -8.77
CA ALA A 606 -13.78 -9.96 -9.91
C ALA A 606 -13.83 -11.11 -10.91
N LYS A 607 -13.83 -10.75 -12.19
CA LYS A 607 -13.75 -11.70 -13.29
C LYS A 607 -12.66 -11.22 -14.24
N PRO A 608 -11.39 -11.39 -13.88
CA PRO A 608 -10.32 -10.87 -14.71
C PRO A 608 -10.21 -11.60 -16.02
N LYS A 609 -9.77 -10.87 -17.04
CA LYS A 609 -9.38 -11.49 -18.30
C LYS A 609 -8.01 -12.11 -18.10
N VAL A 610 -7.81 -13.30 -18.63
CA VAL A 610 -6.60 -14.06 -18.35
C VAL A 610 -5.79 -14.30 -19.62
N ALA A 611 -4.50 -14.53 -19.42
CA ALA A 611 -3.63 -14.98 -20.50
C ALA A 611 -3.88 -16.43 -20.80
N CYS A 612 -3.89 -16.81 -22.07
CA CYS A 612 -3.99 -18.22 -22.45
C CYS A 612 -3.14 -18.47 -23.69
N PRO A 613 -1.84 -18.70 -23.50
CA PRO A 613 -0.99 -18.96 -24.68
C PRO A 613 -1.37 -20.24 -25.41
N GLU A 614 -2.02 -21.20 -24.74
CA GLU A 614 -2.41 -22.44 -25.37
C GLU A 614 -3.79 -22.36 -26.05
N CYS A 615 -4.48 -21.25 -25.99
CA CYS A 615 -5.85 -21.13 -26.51
C CYS A 615 -5.93 -20.71 -27.98
N ASP A 616 -4.80 -20.51 -28.62
CA ASP A 616 -4.77 -20.18 -30.06
C ASP A 616 -5.52 -18.90 -30.40
N ILE A 617 -5.40 -17.90 -29.52
CA ILE A 617 -6.06 -16.61 -29.71
C ILE A 617 -5.21 -15.76 -30.65
N PRO A 618 -5.80 -15.20 -31.72
CA PRO A 618 -5.00 -14.40 -32.65
C PRO A 618 -4.48 -13.11 -32.03
N VAL A 619 -3.30 -12.70 -32.48
CA VAL A 619 -2.73 -11.43 -32.09
C VAL A 619 -3.55 -10.31 -32.72
N ILE A 620 -3.85 -9.27 -31.93
CA ILE A 620 -4.74 -8.21 -32.42
C ILE A 620 -4.06 -7.25 -33.38
N TYR A 621 -2.72 -7.22 -33.41
CA TYR A 621 -1.98 -6.34 -34.31
C TYR A 621 -1.54 -7.13 -35.53
N GLY A 622 -1.39 -6.44 -36.65
CA GLY A 622 -0.98 -7.09 -37.89
C GLY A 622 0.41 -7.67 -37.79
N ASP A 623 0.67 -8.62 -38.69
CA ASP A 623 1.96 -9.29 -38.76
C ASP A 623 2.90 -8.49 -39.64
N THR A 624 3.99 -7.99 -39.08
CA THR A 624 4.95 -7.19 -39.83
C THR A 624 6.12 -8.00 -40.36
N GLN A 625 6.30 -9.23 -39.95
CA GLN A 625 7.49 -10.00 -40.30
C GLN A 625 7.60 -10.31 -41.76
N LYS A 626 6.46 -10.63 -42.38
CA LYS A 626 6.50 -11.08 -43.77
C LYS A 626 6.87 -9.98 -44.74
N SER A 627 6.64 -8.72 -44.36
CA SER A 627 6.89 -7.63 -45.30
C SER A 627 8.12 -6.80 -44.94
N ASN A 628 8.74 -7.07 -43.80
CA ASN A 628 9.82 -6.19 -43.31
C ASN A 628 10.88 -6.90 -42.52
N VAL A 629 11.47 -7.89 -43.11
CA VAL A 629 12.56 -8.62 -42.43
C VAL A 629 13.80 -7.75 -42.42
N LEU A 630 14.34 -7.47 -41.22
CA LEU A 630 15.59 -6.73 -41.07
C LEU A 630 16.74 -7.74 -41.10
N GLU A 631 17.72 -7.45 -41.93
CA GLU A 631 18.91 -8.26 -41.98
C GLU A 631 20.02 -7.62 -41.15
N ASN A 632 21.02 -8.40 -40.79
CA ASN A 632 22.06 -7.91 -39.89
C ASN A 632 22.77 -6.69 -40.46
N ASN A 633 22.98 -6.63 -41.75
CA ASN A 633 23.67 -5.51 -42.35
C ASN A 633 22.81 -4.30 -42.58
N ASP A 634 21.51 -4.38 -42.30
CA ASP A 634 20.60 -3.25 -42.50
C ASP A 634 20.50 -2.36 -41.29
N VAL A 635 21.03 -2.80 -40.14
CA VAL A 635 20.69 -2.16 -38.86
C VAL A 635 21.23 -0.73 -38.77
N GLU A 636 22.27 -0.40 -39.51
CA GLU A 636 22.84 0.94 -39.41
C GLU A 636 22.25 1.94 -40.39
N ASP A 637 21.90 1.50 -41.58
CA ASP A 637 21.64 2.42 -42.67
C ASP A 637 20.26 2.39 -43.31
N VAL A 638 19.46 1.39 -43.04
CA VAL A 638 18.17 1.26 -43.70
C VAL A 638 17.07 1.80 -42.82
N ALA A 639 16.41 2.86 -43.29
CA ALA A 639 15.22 3.37 -42.60
C ALA A 639 14.01 2.56 -43.05
N ILE A 640 13.24 2.09 -42.09
CA ILE A 640 12.01 1.35 -42.37
C ILE A 640 10.93 2.37 -42.71
N SER A 641 10.33 2.25 -43.88
CA SER A 641 9.31 3.18 -44.30
C SER A 641 8.05 3.02 -43.45
N ARG A 642 7.27 4.10 -43.37
CA ARG A 642 6.03 4.05 -42.61
C ARG A 642 5.01 3.09 -43.19
N GLU A 643 5.05 2.88 -44.50
CA GLU A 643 4.14 1.91 -45.11
C GLU A 643 4.42 0.49 -44.65
N GLN A 644 5.61 0.24 -44.16
CA GLN A 644 6.01 -1.07 -43.68
C GLN A 644 5.80 -1.26 -42.20
N GLN A 645 5.35 -0.23 -41.51
CA GLN A 645 5.15 -0.35 -40.07
C GLN A 645 3.91 -1.20 -39.78
N ASN A 646 3.88 -1.69 -38.55
CA ASN A 646 2.83 -2.60 -38.16
C ASN A 646 1.45 -1.94 -38.25
N VAL A 647 0.48 -2.72 -38.70
CA VAL A 647 -0.90 -2.24 -38.80
C VAL A 647 -1.66 -2.82 -37.61
N SER A 648 -2.15 -1.97 -36.76
CA SER A 648 -2.90 -2.38 -35.55
C SER A 648 -4.32 -2.78 -35.92
N VAL A 649 -4.80 -3.81 -35.27
CA VAL A 649 -6.21 -4.21 -35.35
C VAL A 649 -6.97 -3.31 -34.36
N PRO A 650 -8.04 -2.64 -34.79
CA PRO A 650 -8.81 -1.77 -33.91
C PRO A 650 -9.36 -2.52 -32.69
N MET A 651 -9.45 -1.84 -31.57
CA MET A 651 -9.96 -2.45 -30.35
C MET A 651 -11.38 -3.00 -30.44
N PRO A 652 -12.30 -2.35 -31.17
CA PRO A 652 -13.63 -2.97 -31.35
C PRO A 652 -13.58 -4.34 -31.97
N GLN A 653 -12.63 -4.61 -32.88
CA GLN A 653 -12.49 -5.94 -33.44
C GLN A 653 -11.99 -6.93 -32.39
N LEU A 654 -11.12 -6.47 -31.48
CA LEU A 654 -10.68 -7.32 -30.39
C LEU A 654 -11.83 -7.68 -29.47
N GLU A 655 -12.67 -6.72 -29.14
CA GLU A 655 -13.82 -7.00 -28.27
C GLU A 655 -14.75 -8.01 -28.92
N GLN A 656 -14.99 -7.88 -30.22
CA GLN A 656 -15.81 -8.84 -30.94
C GLN A 656 -15.21 -10.22 -30.95
N ALA A 657 -13.89 -10.32 -31.12
CA ALA A 657 -13.20 -11.61 -31.09
C ALA A 657 -13.31 -12.24 -29.72
N ASN A 658 -13.14 -11.45 -28.63
CA ASN A 658 -13.27 -11.95 -27.29
C ASN A 658 -14.68 -12.44 -27.00
N GLN A 659 -15.70 -11.72 -27.47
CA GLN A 659 -17.08 -12.11 -27.29
C GLN A 659 -17.36 -13.43 -27.99
N ALA A 660 -16.84 -13.58 -29.21
CA ALA A 660 -17.02 -14.81 -29.94
C ALA A 660 -16.34 -15.98 -29.25
N LEU A 661 -15.15 -15.74 -28.68
CA LEU A 661 -14.43 -16.78 -27.99
C LEU A 661 -15.14 -17.19 -26.70
N VAL A 662 -15.69 -16.23 -25.97
CA VAL A 662 -16.47 -16.52 -24.78
C VAL A 662 -17.70 -17.34 -25.11
N ALA A 663 -18.38 -16.98 -26.21
CA ALA A 663 -19.55 -17.74 -26.65
C ALA A 663 -19.17 -19.18 -27.02
N LYS A 664 -17.96 -19.38 -27.57
CA LYS A 664 -17.51 -20.70 -27.99
C LYS A 664 -17.03 -21.53 -26.80
N THR A 665 -16.33 -20.90 -25.85
CA THR A 665 -15.64 -21.64 -24.78
C THR A 665 -16.32 -21.56 -23.42
N GLY A 666 -17.38 -20.79 -23.27
CA GLY A 666 -18.06 -20.60 -21.99
C GLY A 666 -17.82 -19.21 -21.43
N ALA A 667 -17.71 -19.07 -20.11
CA ALA A 667 -17.73 -17.76 -19.45
C ALA A 667 -16.38 -17.04 -19.34
N GLN A 668 -15.26 -17.74 -19.59
CA GLN A 668 -13.94 -17.13 -19.38
C GLN A 668 -13.58 -16.18 -20.51
N GLU A 669 -13.26 -14.94 -20.16
CA GLU A 669 -12.73 -13.95 -21.11
C GLU A 669 -11.21 -13.96 -21.08
N TYR A 670 -10.60 -13.63 -22.21
CA TYR A 670 -9.15 -13.67 -22.34
C TYR A 670 -8.61 -12.26 -22.58
N ALA A 671 -7.40 -12.02 -22.05
CA ALA A 671 -6.73 -10.74 -22.22
C ALA A 671 -6.33 -10.55 -23.68
N PRO A 672 -6.15 -9.31 -24.13
CA PRO A 672 -5.69 -9.08 -25.49
C PRO A 672 -4.35 -9.76 -25.76
N HIS A 673 -4.26 -10.48 -26.87
CA HIS A 673 -3.01 -11.11 -27.30
C HIS A 673 -2.28 -10.07 -28.18
N VAL A 674 -1.23 -9.49 -27.64
CA VAL A 674 -0.63 -8.30 -28.26
C VAL A 674 0.70 -8.59 -28.96
N ILE A 675 1.37 -9.68 -28.62
CA ILE A 675 2.52 -10.18 -29.36
C ILE A 675 2.40 -11.70 -29.45
N ASN A 676 2.92 -12.28 -30.54
CA ASN A 676 2.75 -13.72 -30.66
C ASN A 676 3.55 -14.47 -29.60
N THR A 677 3.04 -15.65 -29.23
CA THR A 677 3.61 -16.40 -28.12
C THR A 677 5.07 -16.83 -28.36
N PRO A 678 5.46 -17.26 -29.56
CA PRO A 678 6.89 -17.53 -29.78
C PRO A 678 7.78 -16.30 -29.56
N LEU A 679 7.36 -15.11 -30.00
CA LEU A 679 8.14 -13.90 -29.79
C LEU A 679 8.25 -13.57 -28.30
N ALA A 680 7.15 -13.71 -27.56
CA ALA A 680 7.18 -13.49 -26.12
C ALA A 680 8.17 -14.44 -25.45
N PHE A 681 8.22 -15.70 -25.91
CA PHE A 681 9.18 -16.65 -25.36
C PHE A 681 10.63 -16.23 -25.63
N LEU A 682 10.89 -15.72 -26.83
CA LEU A 682 12.25 -15.31 -27.17
C LEU A 682 12.74 -14.22 -26.23
N ILE A 683 11.91 -13.22 -25.98
CA ILE A 683 12.33 -12.13 -25.12
C ILE A 683 12.40 -12.59 -23.65
N LYS A 684 11.52 -13.49 -23.25
CA LYS A 684 11.57 -14.10 -21.91
C LYS A 684 12.89 -14.85 -21.73
N SER A 685 13.31 -15.59 -22.73
CA SER A 685 14.59 -16.28 -22.72
C SER A 685 15.76 -15.31 -22.63
N ALA A 686 15.69 -14.19 -23.36
CA ALA A 686 16.74 -13.19 -23.31
C ALA A 686 16.84 -12.55 -21.92
N LEU A 687 15.70 -12.32 -21.26
CA LEU A 687 15.70 -11.79 -19.91
C LEU A 687 16.33 -12.76 -18.92
N ASN A 688 16.21 -14.06 -19.16
CA ASN A 688 16.91 -15.06 -18.37
C ASN A 688 18.43 -14.92 -18.55
N THR A 689 18.88 -14.67 -19.78
CA THR A 689 20.31 -14.49 -20.04
C THR A 689 20.84 -13.20 -19.43
N ASN A 690 19.97 -12.20 -19.21
CA ASN A 690 20.38 -10.99 -18.51
C ASN A 690 20.86 -11.31 -17.09
N ILE A 691 20.39 -12.40 -16.53
CA ILE A 691 20.81 -12.82 -15.20
C ILE A 691 21.98 -13.79 -15.27
N PHE A 692 21.91 -14.78 -16.15
CA PHE A 692 22.89 -15.87 -16.12
C PHE A 692 24.04 -15.72 -17.09
N GLY A 693 23.92 -14.80 -18.04
CA GLY A 693 24.97 -14.58 -19.00
C GLY A 693 25.26 -15.80 -19.86
N GLU A 694 26.40 -15.76 -20.48
CA GLU A 694 26.97 -16.87 -21.26
C GLU A 694 28.45 -16.97 -20.95
N PRO A 695 29.10 -18.08 -21.28
CA PRO A 695 30.54 -18.10 -21.13
C PRO A 695 31.20 -16.92 -21.87
N GLY A 696 32.03 -16.19 -21.16
CA GLY A 696 32.70 -15.02 -21.72
C GLY A 696 32.09 -13.68 -21.40
N TRP A 697 30.86 -13.63 -20.91
CA TRP A 697 30.26 -12.37 -20.47
C TRP A 697 29.22 -12.59 -19.42
N GLN A 698 29.04 -11.58 -18.56
CA GLN A 698 28.14 -11.64 -17.44
C GLN A 698 26.95 -10.73 -17.72
N GLY A 699 25.74 -11.18 -17.38
CA GLY A 699 24.56 -10.34 -17.50
C GLY A 699 24.53 -9.25 -16.44
N THR A 700 23.82 -8.17 -16.75
CA THR A 700 23.75 -7.04 -15.81
C THR A 700 23.00 -7.39 -14.52
N GLY A 701 22.11 -8.36 -14.58
CA GLY A 701 21.34 -8.78 -13.41
C GLY A 701 21.87 -10.00 -12.69
N TRP A 702 23.15 -10.30 -12.83
CA TRP A 702 23.73 -11.55 -12.35
C TRP A 702 23.51 -11.82 -10.87
N ARG A 703 23.35 -10.76 -10.07
CA ARG A 703 23.16 -10.94 -8.63
C ARG A 703 21.89 -11.72 -8.29
N ALA A 704 20.86 -11.69 -9.15
CA ALA A 704 19.63 -12.43 -8.90
C ALA A 704 19.89 -13.94 -8.91
N GLY A 705 20.76 -14.43 -9.81
CA GLY A 705 21.11 -15.85 -9.80
C GLY A 705 21.78 -16.27 -8.51
N ARG A 706 22.70 -15.42 -8.03
CA ARG A 706 23.38 -15.68 -6.76
C ARG A 706 22.40 -15.67 -5.59
N ASP A 707 21.52 -14.67 -5.56
CA ASP A 707 20.66 -14.46 -4.41
C ASP A 707 19.49 -15.44 -4.35
N LEU A 708 18.89 -15.77 -5.48
CA LEU A 708 17.73 -16.65 -5.52
C LEU A 708 18.06 -18.13 -5.70
N GLN A 709 19.20 -18.44 -6.30
CA GLN A 709 19.66 -19.81 -6.53
C GLN A 709 18.62 -20.65 -7.27
N ARG A 710 18.07 -20.10 -8.34
CA ARG A 710 17.18 -20.80 -9.24
C ARG A 710 17.37 -20.28 -10.65
N HIS A 711 17.01 -21.09 -11.65
CA HIS A 711 17.35 -20.81 -13.04
C HIS A 711 16.16 -20.35 -13.90
N ASP A 712 14.96 -20.27 -13.32
CA ASP A 712 13.74 -19.96 -14.06
C ASP A 712 13.30 -18.51 -13.89
N ILE A 713 14.26 -17.63 -13.63
CA ILE A 713 14.00 -16.21 -13.44
C ILE A 713 14.63 -15.41 -14.57
N GLY A 714 14.09 -14.23 -14.79
CA GLY A 714 14.65 -13.30 -15.76
C GLY A 714 14.40 -11.88 -15.31
N GLY A 715 15.21 -10.95 -15.79
CA GLY A 715 15.02 -9.58 -15.37
C GLY A 715 15.87 -8.60 -16.16
N LYS A 716 15.66 -7.32 -15.86
CA LYS A 716 16.35 -6.23 -16.56
C LYS A 716 16.60 -5.09 -15.60
N THR A 717 17.85 -4.64 -15.57
CA THR A 717 18.17 -3.41 -14.85
C THR A 717 17.71 -2.20 -15.66
N GLY A 718 17.50 -1.08 -14.98
CA GLY A 718 17.24 0.18 -15.64
C GLY A 718 17.92 1.29 -14.87
N THR A 719 18.62 2.17 -15.59
CA THR A 719 19.27 3.33 -15.01
C THR A 719 19.10 4.47 -15.99
N THR A 720 18.65 5.62 -15.49
CA THR A 720 18.53 6.78 -16.36
C THR A 720 19.81 7.60 -16.34
N ASN A 721 19.89 8.59 -17.23
CA ASN A 721 21.04 9.47 -17.29
C ASN A 721 21.25 10.13 -15.93
N SER A 722 22.52 10.20 -15.52
CA SER A 722 22.91 10.76 -14.23
C SER A 722 22.36 9.98 -13.04
N SER A 723 21.85 8.76 -13.26
CA SER A 723 21.33 7.90 -12.19
C SER A 723 20.23 8.56 -11.36
N LYS A 724 19.30 9.22 -12.01
CA LYS A 724 18.18 9.83 -11.29
C LYS A 724 17.13 8.79 -10.91
N ASP A 725 17.00 7.75 -11.72
CA ASP A 725 16.08 6.66 -11.51
C ASP A 725 16.81 5.35 -11.66
N ALA A 726 16.50 4.42 -10.79
CA ALA A 726 17.02 3.06 -10.90
C ALA A 726 15.86 2.09 -10.83
N TRP A 727 15.91 1.09 -11.70
CA TRP A 727 14.84 0.11 -11.84
C TRP A 727 15.40 -1.29 -11.89
N PHE A 728 14.61 -2.24 -11.44
CA PHE A 728 14.78 -3.65 -11.78
C PHE A 728 13.41 -4.27 -11.96
N SER A 729 13.18 -4.88 -13.11
CA SER A 729 11.92 -5.52 -13.44
C SER A 729 12.19 -6.91 -13.99
N GLY A 730 11.33 -7.87 -13.62
CA GLY A 730 11.54 -9.23 -14.07
C GLY A 730 10.51 -10.20 -13.55
N TYR A 731 10.76 -11.48 -13.83
CA TYR A 731 9.78 -12.52 -13.61
C TYR A 731 10.39 -13.73 -12.90
N GLY A 732 9.52 -14.49 -12.30
CA GLY A 732 9.72 -15.89 -11.92
C GLY A 732 8.45 -16.64 -12.19
N PRO A 733 8.36 -17.92 -11.85
CA PRO A 733 7.12 -18.68 -12.10
C PRO A 733 5.94 -18.02 -11.39
N GLY A 734 4.93 -17.60 -12.15
CA GLY A 734 3.71 -17.05 -11.61
C GLY A 734 3.81 -15.65 -11.03
N VAL A 735 4.92 -14.93 -11.26
CA VAL A 735 5.09 -13.62 -10.65
C VAL A 735 5.94 -12.71 -11.56
N VAL A 736 5.51 -11.44 -11.65
CA VAL A 736 6.28 -10.40 -12.32
C VAL A 736 6.36 -9.22 -11.35
N THR A 737 7.56 -8.68 -11.17
CA THR A 737 7.79 -7.64 -10.19
C THR A 737 8.64 -6.53 -10.80
N SER A 738 8.25 -5.28 -10.55
CA SER A 738 9.03 -4.10 -10.93
C SER A 738 9.33 -3.28 -9.68
N VAL A 739 10.60 -2.87 -9.54
CA VAL A 739 11.07 -2.04 -8.43
C VAL A 739 11.69 -0.78 -9.00
N TRP A 740 11.35 0.35 -8.40
CA TRP A 740 11.94 1.64 -8.72
C TRP A 740 12.48 2.29 -7.45
N ILE A 741 13.59 3.03 -7.57
CA ILE A 741 14.10 3.87 -6.49
C ILE A 741 14.61 5.17 -7.09
N GLY A 742 14.37 6.29 -6.38
CA GLY A 742 14.81 7.60 -6.80
C GLY A 742 14.36 8.65 -5.80
N PHE A 743 14.71 9.90 -6.08
CA PHE A 743 14.24 11.03 -5.28
C PHE A 743 12.99 11.61 -5.93
N ASP A 744 12.06 12.07 -5.11
CA ASP A 744 10.88 12.77 -5.65
C ASP A 744 11.28 14.03 -6.42
N ASP A 745 12.36 14.69 -5.98
CA ASP A 745 12.91 15.83 -6.72
C ASP A 745 13.65 15.30 -7.93
N HIS A 746 13.09 15.52 -9.12
CA HIS A 746 13.65 15.03 -10.37
C HIS A 746 15.02 15.59 -10.71
N ARG A 747 15.47 16.62 -9.98
CA ARG A 747 16.80 17.19 -10.20
C ARG A 747 17.90 16.41 -9.50
N ARG A 748 17.56 15.62 -8.48
CA ARG A 748 18.55 14.90 -7.68
C ARG A 748 18.94 13.58 -8.31
N ASN A 749 20.21 13.27 -8.26
CA ASN A 749 20.78 12.01 -8.73
C ASN A 749 20.94 11.08 -7.54
N LEU A 750 20.89 9.77 -7.81
CA LEU A 750 21.14 8.78 -6.76
C LEU A 750 22.60 8.79 -6.29
N GLY A 751 23.52 9.21 -7.14
CA GLY A 751 24.87 9.54 -6.72
C GLY A 751 25.82 8.36 -6.70
N HIS A 752 26.76 8.44 -5.77
CA HIS A 752 27.94 7.57 -5.78
C HIS A 752 28.47 7.47 -4.35
N THR A 753 28.89 6.28 -3.97
CA THR A 753 29.46 6.08 -2.63
C THR A 753 30.81 5.39 -2.73
N THR A 754 31.63 5.60 -1.69
CA THR A 754 32.89 4.89 -1.54
C THR A 754 32.75 3.83 -0.47
N ALA A 755 33.50 2.76 -0.59
CA ALA A 755 33.49 1.70 0.42
C ALA A 755 34.12 2.23 1.70
N SER A 756 33.47 1.98 2.84
CA SER A 756 33.97 2.48 4.12
C SER A 756 34.54 1.38 5.00
N GLY A 757 34.17 0.13 4.76
CA GLY A 757 34.50 -0.95 5.65
C GLY A 757 33.63 -1.01 6.88
N ALA A 758 32.76 -0.02 7.07
CA ALA A 758 31.92 0.06 8.28
C ALA A 758 30.55 -0.58 8.07
N ILE A 759 30.19 -0.85 6.84
CA ILE A 759 28.90 -1.47 6.51
C ILE A 759 29.20 -2.82 5.89
N LYS A 760 28.69 -3.88 6.53
CA LYS A 760 28.91 -5.23 6.02
C LYS A 760 28.25 -5.37 4.66
N ASP A 761 29.01 -5.90 3.70
CA ASP A 761 28.54 -6.13 2.33
C ASP A 761 28.04 -4.85 1.67
N GLN A 762 28.68 -3.72 1.97
CA GLN A 762 28.27 -2.45 1.39
C GLN A 762 28.34 -2.49 -0.14
N ILE A 763 27.27 -2.03 -0.76
CA ILE A 763 27.26 -1.76 -2.19
C ILE A 763 27.88 -0.37 -2.36
N SER A 764 28.88 -0.25 -3.21
CA SER A 764 29.57 1.03 -3.38
C SER A 764 29.72 1.33 -4.87
N GLY A 765 30.12 2.57 -5.17
CA GLY A 765 30.29 3.02 -6.53
C GLY A 765 29.07 3.82 -6.99
N TYR A 766 28.89 3.90 -8.30
CA TYR A 766 27.80 4.63 -8.88
C TYR A 766 26.48 3.87 -8.66
N GLU A 767 25.47 4.59 -8.23
CA GLU A 767 24.14 4.01 -8.02
C GLU A 767 23.50 3.73 -9.38
N GLY A 768 22.67 2.70 -9.44
CA GLY A 768 21.95 2.33 -10.64
C GLY A 768 21.11 1.11 -10.42
N GLY A 769 20.53 0.57 -11.48
CA GLY A 769 19.56 -0.51 -11.36
C GLY A 769 20.05 -1.70 -10.56
N ALA A 770 21.24 -2.18 -10.85
CA ALA A 770 21.79 -3.38 -10.20
C ALA A 770 22.14 -3.15 -8.74
N LYS A 771 22.49 -1.92 -8.39
CA LYS A 771 22.95 -1.61 -7.03
C LYS A 771 21.85 -1.01 -6.15
N SER A 772 20.94 -0.27 -6.77
CA SER A 772 20.00 0.52 -6.00
C SER A 772 18.59 -0.06 -6.00
N ALA A 773 18.18 -0.75 -7.06
CA ALA A 773 16.83 -1.31 -7.16
C ALA A 773 16.82 -2.84 -7.04
N GLN A 774 17.78 -3.50 -7.66
CA GLN A 774 17.79 -4.95 -7.71
C GLN A 774 17.82 -5.62 -6.34
N PRO A 775 18.53 -5.09 -5.32
CA PRO A 775 18.50 -5.79 -4.03
C PRO A 775 17.08 -5.97 -3.46
N ALA A 776 16.20 -5.00 -3.65
CA ALA A 776 14.81 -5.17 -3.21
C ALA A 776 14.09 -6.23 -4.04
N TRP A 777 14.32 -6.22 -5.37
CA TRP A 777 13.73 -7.22 -6.25
C TRP A 777 14.19 -8.62 -5.85
N ASP A 778 15.50 -8.78 -5.63
CA ASP A 778 16.04 -10.09 -5.27
C ASP A 778 15.47 -10.57 -3.94
N ALA A 779 15.40 -9.70 -2.93
CA ALA A 779 14.88 -10.09 -1.61
C ALA A 779 13.42 -10.48 -1.69
N TYR A 780 12.62 -9.67 -2.39
CA TYR A 780 11.19 -9.97 -2.52
C TYR A 780 10.96 -11.26 -3.31
N MET A 781 11.63 -11.43 -4.45
CA MET A 781 11.42 -12.60 -5.30
C MET A 781 11.88 -13.88 -4.59
N LYS A 782 12.98 -13.79 -3.83
CA LYS A 782 13.41 -14.95 -3.05
C LYS A 782 12.33 -15.37 -2.07
N ALA A 783 11.71 -14.41 -1.40
CA ALA A 783 10.66 -14.71 -0.42
C ALA A 783 9.40 -15.26 -1.09
N VAL A 784 8.96 -14.64 -2.18
CA VAL A 784 7.70 -15.04 -2.81
C VAL A 784 7.83 -16.39 -3.51
N LEU A 785 9.04 -16.74 -3.98
CA LEU A 785 9.26 -18.00 -4.68
C LEU A 785 9.71 -19.13 -3.75
N GLU A 786 9.85 -18.85 -2.45
CA GLU A 786 10.25 -19.89 -1.51
C GLU A 786 9.25 -21.02 -1.55
N GLY A 787 9.74 -22.25 -1.76
CA GLY A 787 8.87 -23.41 -1.83
C GLY A 787 8.19 -23.64 -3.16
N VAL A 788 8.38 -22.73 -4.12
CA VAL A 788 7.84 -22.89 -5.46
C VAL A 788 8.82 -23.70 -6.30
N PRO A 789 8.42 -24.85 -6.86
CA PRO A 789 9.36 -25.66 -7.66
C PRO A 789 9.86 -24.91 -8.88
N GLU A 790 11.12 -25.17 -9.24
CA GLU A 790 11.66 -24.60 -10.47
C GLU A 790 10.87 -25.11 -11.67
N GLN A 791 10.58 -24.17 -12.59
CA GLN A 791 9.86 -24.48 -13.81
C GLN A 791 10.75 -24.10 -14.99
N PRO A 792 11.34 -25.05 -15.70
CA PRO A 792 12.23 -24.70 -16.81
C PRO A 792 11.48 -23.92 -17.87
N LEU A 793 12.18 -23.00 -18.52
CA LEU A 793 11.61 -22.26 -19.64
C LEU A 793 11.41 -23.24 -20.80
N THR A 794 10.17 -23.45 -21.18
CA THR A 794 9.83 -24.45 -22.20
C THR A 794 9.40 -23.73 -23.47
N PRO A 795 10.07 -23.97 -24.61
CA PRO A 795 9.68 -23.34 -25.85
C PRO A 795 8.27 -23.72 -26.26
N PRO A 796 7.43 -22.75 -26.65
CA PRO A 796 6.10 -23.08 -27.16
C PRO A 796 6.18 -23.60 -28.60
N PRO A 797 5.07 -24.15 -29.14
CA PRO A 797 5.02 -24.48 -30.55
C PRO A 797 5.36 -23.25 -31.40
N GLY A 798 6.10 -23.49 -32.50
CA GLY A 798 6.57 -22.41 -33.36
C GLY A 798 8.00 -21.97 -33.09
N ILE A 799 8.63 -22.52 -32.05
CA ILE A 799 10.04 -22.26 -31.76
C ILE A 799 10.84 -23.46 -32.18
N VAL A 800 11.94 -23.21 -32.92
CA VAL A 800 12.92 -24.23 -33.23
C VAL A 800 14.25 -23.90 -32.57
N THR A 801 15.01 -24.92 -32.25
CA THR A 801 16.31 -24.79 -31.61
C THR A 801 17.37 -25.27 -32.55
N VAL A 802 18.38 -24.44 -32.81
CA VAL A 802 19.50 -24.85 -33.65
C VAL A 802 20.82 -24.42 -32.98
N ASN A 803 21.91 -25.10 -33.29
CA ASN A 803 23.21 -24.69 -32.79
C ASN A 803 23.77 -23.58 -33.66
N ILE A 804 24.23 -22.53 -33.02
CA ILE A 804 24.85 -21.40 -33.73
C ILE A 804 26.25 -21.15 -33.18
N ASP A 805 27.05 -20.48 -33.99
CA ASP A 805 28.32 -19.95 -33.56
C ASP A 805 28.05 -18.64 -32.80
N ARG A 806 28.55 -18.54 -31.58
CA ARG A 806 28.29 -17.36 -30.76
C ARG A 806 28.92 -16.10 -31.33
N SER A 807 29.93 -16.23 -32.16
CA SER A 807 30.61 -15.07 -32.72
C SER A 807 29.99 -14.54 -33.99
N THR A 808 29.29 -15.38 -34.75
CA THR A 808 28.73 -15.00 -36.04
C THR A 808 27.23 -15.13 -36.11
N GLY A 809 26.60 -15.87 -35.21
CA GLY A 809 25.15 -16.11 -35.25
C GLY A 809 24.74 -17.12 -36.32
N GLN A 810 25.69 -17.71 -37.06
CA GLN A 810 25.39 -18.66 -38.12
C GLN A 810 25.45 -20.09 -37.58
N LEU A 811 24.98 -21.02 -38.36
CA LEU A 811 25.00 -22.43 -37.94
C LEU A 811 26.41 -22.91 -37.63
N ALA A 812 26.54 -23.68 -36.55
CA ALA A 812 27.85 -24.19 -36.16
C ALA A 812 27.69 -25.38 -35.23
N ASN A 813 28.75 -26.23 -35.24
CA ASN A 813 28.82 -27.38 -34.36
C ASN A 813 30.12 -27.38 -33.52
N GLY A 814 30.89 -26.32 -33.56
CA GLY A 814 32.18 -26.27 -32.89
C GLY A 814 32.09 -25.96 -31.41
N GLY A 815 33.28 -25.76 -30.83
CA GLY A 815 33.36 -25.46 -29.40
C GLY A 815 32.81 -24.10 -28.97
N ASN A 816 32.64 -23.20 -29.92
CA ASN A 816 32.05 -21.88 -29.61
C ASN A 816 30.56 -21.85 -29.97
N SER A 817 29.93 -22.99 -30.04
CA SER A 817 28.53 -23.05 -30.42
C SER A 817 27.64 -23.04 -29.18
N ARG A 818 26.41 -22.64 -29.39
CA ARG A 818 25.36 -22.74 -28.37
C ARG A 818 24.03 -23.03 -29.05
N GLU A 819 23.12 -23.63 -28.33
CA GLU A 819 21.75 -23.75 -28.79
C GLU A 819 21.06 -22.40 -28.71
N GLU A 820 20.37 -22.06 -29.80
CA GLU A 820 19.65 -20.80 -29.84
C GLU A 820 18.24 -21.05 -30.31
N TYR A 821 17.32 -20.24 -29.80
CA TYR A 821 15.89 -20.33 -30.13
C TYR A 821 15.53 -19.39 -31.26
N PHE A 822 14.73 -19.85 -32.17
CA PHE A 822 14.24 -19.07 -33.31
C PHE A 822 12.78 -19.37 -33.55
N ILE A 823 12.03 -18.37 -34.03
CA ILE A 823 10.74 -18.63 -34.61
C ILE A 823 10.98 -19.42 -35.88
N GLU A 824 10.23 -20.52 -36.07
CA GLU A 824 10.41 -21.39 -37.21
C GLU A 824 10.40 -20.61 -38.51
N GLY A 825 11.39 -20.83 -39.35
CA GLY A 825 11.55 -20.11 -40.60
C GLY A 825 12.51 -18.91 -40.51
N THR A 826 12.89 -18.52 -39.31
CA THR A 826 13.85 -17.40 -39.14
C THR A 826 15.25 -17.86 -38.77
N GLN A 827 15.46 -19.15 -38.58
CA GLN A 827 16.74 -19.68 -38.19
C GLN A 827 17.76 -19.49 -39.32
N PRO A 828 19.04 -19.37 -38.96
CA PRO A 828 20.07 -19.23 -40.02
C PRO A 828 20.17 -20.46 -40.88
N THR A 829 20.55 -20.25 -42.13
CA THR A 829 20.72 -21.35 -43.07
C THR A 829 22.17 -21.50 -43.49
N GLN A 830 23.00 -20.53 -43.18
CA GLN A 830 24.42 -20.58 -43.60
C GLN A 830 25.29 -21.06 -42.44
N GLN A 831 26.35 -21.79 -42.80
CA GLN A 831 27.30 -22.24 -41.82
C GLN A 831 28.27 -21.11 -41.47
N ALA A 832 28.71 -21.07 -40.22
CA ALA A 832 29.75 -20.13 -39.81
C ALA A 832 31.05 -20.46 -40.52
N VAL A 833 31.72 -19.41 -40.95
CA VAL A 833 33.01 -19.56 -41.64
C VAL A 833 34.10 -19.06 -40.70
N HIS A 834 35.00 -19.99 -40.33
CA HIS A 834 36.16 -19.65 -39.53
C HIS A 834 37.34 -19.83 -40.44
N GLU A 835 37.77 -18.77 -41.07
CA GLU A 835 38.93 -18.86 -41.95
C GLU A 835 40.18 -18.94 -41.15
N VAL A 836 40.92 -19.97 -41.42
CA VAL A 836 42.22 -20.13 -40.79
C VAL A 836 43.15 -19.08 -41.33
N GLY A 837 43.86 -18.42 -40.50
CA GLY A 837 44.80 -17.43 -40.95
C GLY A 837 44.17 -16.09 -41.28
N THR A 838 42.99 -15.88 -40.82
CA THR A 838 42.36 -14.68 -41.14
C THR A 838 42.91 -13.52 -40.46
N THR A 839 44.05 -13.67 -40.10
CA THR A 839 44.71 -12.53 -39.68
C THR A 839 44.67 -11.43 -40.57
N ILE A 840 44.28 -11.69 -41.67
CA ILE A 840 44.20 -10.78 -42.54
C ILE A 840 43.24 -9.83 -42.34
N ILE A 841 42.31 -10.13 -41.71
CA ILE A 841 41.33 -9.19 -41.59
C ILE A 841 41.95 -8.04 -41.02
N ASP A 842 42.26 -7.22 -41.84
CA ASP A 842 42.59 -6.00 -41.38
C ASP A 842 41.45 -5.58 -40.59
N ASN A 843 41.69 -5.59 -39.43
CA ASN A 843 40.70 -5.38 -38.51
C ASN A 843 40.00 -4.04 -38.63
N GLY A 844 40.66 -3.08 -39.19
CA GLY A 844 40.05 -1.81 -39.43
C GLY A 844 38.89 -1.93 -40.39
N GLU A 845 39.09 -2.61 -41.47
CA GLU A 845 38.05 -2.76 -42.46
C GLU A 845 36.90 -3.63 -41.95
N ALA A 846 37.25 -4.69 -41.27
CA ALA A 846 36.25 -5.56 -40.73
C ALA A 846 35.36 -4.84 -39.71
N GLN A 847 35.97 -3.98 -38.92
CA GLN A 847 35.22 -3.21 -37.98
C GLN A 847 34.28 -2.23 -38.64
N GLU A 848 34.70 -1.70 -39.81
CA GLU A 848 33.81 -0.80 -40.50
C GLU A 848 32.65 -1.51 -41.13
N LEU A 849 32.79 -2.77 -41.46
CA LEU A 849 31.73 -3.52 -42.09
C LEU A 849 30.69 -4.00 -41.10
N PHE A 850 31.07 -4.09 -39.82
CA PHE A 850 30.10 -4.58 -38.82
C PHE A 850 29.68 -3.47 -37.82
#